data_868129492858e270afc7b415c6299c25
#
_entry.id   868129492858e270afc7b415c6299c25
#
_cell.length_a   1.000
_cell.length_b   1.000
_cell.length_c   1.000
_cell.angle_alpha   90.00
_cell.angle_beta   90.00
_cell.angle_gamma   90.00
#
_symmetry.space_group_name_H-M   'P 1'
#
loop_
_entity.id
_entity.type
_entity.pdbx_description
1 polymer ?
#
loop_
_entity_poly.entity_id
_entity_poly.type
_entity_poly.pdbx_seq_one_letter_code
_entity_poly.pdbx_strand_id
1 'polypeptide(L)'
;MECYRKLLLALSFGVFATIQLVQAQPAQQGFISLDCGLPPGESPYTDPVTGLTFSSDADFIESGKRGEAGDDVTYTYRQYKDLRYFPDGIRNCYNLIVNKGINYLIRAGFSYGNYDGLNVYPKFDLHVGPNMWIAVDLDDENDREIIYMTKSNVLQICLVKTGVTIPMISTLELRPSKNDSYMTQFGPLNLIHRRAYTSDSRGYIRYPNDVFDRKWDRYSWFETDVNTTLNVASSNPFLVPNVVSRSGISPKNTSKPMFFYTSLEDDNDKVIVYFHFAEIQDLKGNDTREFDIELDEKSIHKAYSPKVLLSETIYNTSPQKCRFGACAIYLVRTQRSTLPPLINAMEAFNVLEFLYVETNPNDVTALKNIQTTYGLNIISWQGDPCLPEQLKWKGVEDLSANQLSGSIASSFQNLTELQKLDLSSNSLSGGLPEFLANMKSLLTINLSWNNLKGTIPQALRDREKNGLKLVMQGNPKLCQTDECKNSNTRFLVPVAASIASFTVIVVVLVLIFFAKKKTKLKGTLRISYNTIYSILKSHGSVILTKKKRFTYSEVEAMTNNFERVLGEGGFGVVYHGSLNDSEHVAVKLLAQSSTQGYKQFKAEVELLLRVHHTNLVNLVGYCIEEDQLALVYEFASNGDLKQHLLGESQGVALNWASRLRIAMETAQGLEYLHIGCEPPMIHRDVKTTNILLDENYQAKLADFGLSRSFPIGVERHMSTNVAGTPGYLDPEYFQTNWLTEKSDVYSFGIVLLEMITSQPVIQQSRKKPHIAEWVGLMLKRGDIENIMDPNLHGDYDSSSVWKALELAISCVNPSSLRRPSMTQVVSELKECLVYEDSKKGRKSDMDSNISLELSTSFTVVMTPEAR
;
A
#
# COMPACT_ATOMS: atom_id res chain seq x y z
N MET A 1 14.53 56.64 55.31
CA MET A 1 15.22 56.67 53.98
C MET A 1 15.96 55.36 53.67
N GLU A 2 16.52 54.68 54.63
CA GLU A 2 17.24 53.40 54.38
C GLU A 2 16.33 52.22 53.94
N CYS A 3 15.11 52.17 54.45
CA CYS A 3 14.16 51.11 54.09
C CYS A 3 13.70 51.22 52.58
N TYR A 4 13.54 52.44 52.10
CA TYR A 4 13.18 52.76 50.71
C TYR A 4 14.31 52.43 49.72
N ARG A 5 15.55 52.62 50.16
CA ARG A 5 16.74 52.30 49.35
C ARG A 5 16.94 50.81 49.23
N LYS A 6 16.65 50.02 50.26
CA LYS A 6 16.70 48.58 50.24
C LYS A 6 15.57 47.97 49.39
N LEU A 7 14.38 48.59 49.40
CA LEU A 7 13.26 48.16 48.54
C LEU A 7 13.48 48.48 47.08
N LEU A 8 14.10 49.61 46.74
CA LEU A 8 14.47 49.95 45.37
C LEU A 8 15.60 49.09 44.84
N LEU A 9 16.55 48.69 45.68
CA LEU A 9 17.64 47.75 45.30
C LEU A 9 17.05 46.34 45.11
N ALA A 10 16.12 45.88 45.95
CA ALA A 10 15.46 44.60 45.77
C ALA A 10 14.57 44.55 44.51
N LEU A 11 13.87 45.64 44.21
CA LEU A 11 13.07 45.78 42.97
C LEU A 11 13.96 45.84 41.73
N SER A 12 15.12 46.52 41.77
CA SER A 12 16.06 46.57 40.65
C SER A 12 16.74 45.21 40.43
N PHE A 13 17.07 44.47 41.46
CA PHE A 13 17.60 43.11 41.35
C PHE A 13 16.52 42.12 40.82
N GLY A 14 15.26 42.27 41.28
CA GLY A 14 14.14 41.50 40.77
C GLY A 14 13.86 41.76 39.29
N VAL A 15 13.92 43.01 38.85
CA VAL A 15 13.73 43.40 37.44
C VAL A 15 14.95 42.96 36.59
N PHE A 16 16.17 43.04 37.11
CA PHE A 16 17.35 42.51 36.41
C PHE A 16 17.33 40.98 36.33
N ALA A 17 16.87 40.28 37.37
CA ALA A 17 16.73 38.82 37.30
C ALA A 17 15.61 38.40 36.35
N THR A 18 14.51 39.13 36.27
CA THR A 18 13.43 38.85 35.29
C THR A 18 13.83 39.25 33.87
N ILE A 19 14.65 40.28 33.68
CA ILE A 19 15.20 40.67 32.38
C ILE A 19 16.24 39.65 31.91
N GLN A 20 17.05 39.05 32.81
CA GLN A 20 17.92 37.95 32.44
C GLN A 20 17.19 36.63 32.14
N LEU A 21 16.04 36.38 32.73
CA LEU A 21 15.18 35.23 32.42
C LEU A 21 14.36 35.41 31.12
N VAL A 22 14.16 36.67 30.67
CA VAL A 22 13.44 36.97 29.40
C VAL A 22 14.39 37.08 28.20
N GLN A 23 15.71 37.12 28.40
CA GLN A 23 16.68 37.11 27.29
C GLN A 23 17.16 35.73 26.83
N ALA A 24 16.65 34.66 27.36
CA ALA A 24 16.89 33.31 26.84
C ALA A 24 15.68 32.84 26.04
N GLN A 25 15.64 33.09 24.74
CA GLN A 25 15.37 32.15 23.64
C GLN A 25 14.95 32.78 22.31
N PRO A 26 15.78 33.50 21.58
CA PRO A 26 15.51 33.68 20.15
C PRO A 26 15.79 32.44 19.32
N ALA A 27 16.50 31.43 19.85
CA ALA A 27 17.06 30.31 19.08
C ALA A 27 16.05 29.17 18.78
N GLN A 28 14.94 29.05 19.49
CA GLN A 28 13.92 28.01 19.23
C GLN A 28 12.64 28.55 18.56
N GLN A 29 12.66 29.79 18.09
CA GLN A 29 11.47 30.36 17.46
C GLN A 29 11.15 29.61 16.15
N GLY A 30 9.95 29.03 16.08
CA GLY A 30 9.48 28.26 14.93
C GLY A 30 9.90 26.78 14.93
N PHE A 31 10.63 26.30 15.94
CA PHE A 31 10.90 24.88 16.11
C PHE A 31 9.63 24.16 16.53
N ILE A 32 9.40 22.99 15.90
CA ILE A 32 8.41 22.02 16.34
C ILE A 32 9.21 20.77 16.75
N SER A 33 9.03 20.30 17.97
CA SER A 33 9.69 19.11 18.50
C SER A 33 8.63 18.25 19.15
N LEU A 34 8.23 17.16 18.51
CA LEU A 34 7.22 16.23 19.01
C LEU A 34 7.90 14.98 19.54
N ASP A 35 7.53 14.61 20.75
CA ASP A 35 7.79 13.29 21.32
C ASP A 35 6.52 12.47 21.08
N CYS A 36 6.63 11.54 20.13
CA CYS A 36 5.50 10.79 19.61
C CYS A 36 5.11 9.67 20.59
N GLY A 37 3.87 9.72 21.05
CA GLY A 37 3.38 8.81 22.08
C GLY A 37 3.54 9.30 23.52
N LEU A 38 4.21 10.44 23.74
CA LEU A 38 4.30 11.05 25.06
C LEU A 38 2.91 11.31 25.66
N PRO A 39 2.64 10.89 26.92
CA PRO A 39 1.41 11.21 27.60
C PRO A 39 1.17 12.71 27.69
N PRO A 40 -0.05 13.24 27.39
CA PRO A 40 -0.33 14.68 27.50
C PRO A 40 -0.05 15.29 28.88
N GLY A 41 -0.15 14.49 29.94
CA GLY A 41 0.15 14.92 31.32
C GLY A 41 1.64 15.12 31.62
N GLU A 42 2.53 14.64 30.76
CA GLU A 42 3.99 14.79 30.86
C GLU A 42 4.54 15.84 29.89
N SER A 43 3.67 16.40 29.06
CA SER A 43 3.98 17.41 28.04
C SER A 43 3.71 18.82 28.56
N PRO A 44 4.55 19.82 28.21
CA PRO A 44 5.87 19.71 27.57
C PRO A 44 7.00 19.42 28.59
N TYR A 45 8.13 18.96 28.09
CA TYR A 45 9.36 18.84 28.87
C TYR A 45 10.58 19.40 28.11
N THR A 46 11.65 19.72 28.86
CA THR A 46 12.93 20.13 28.27
C THR A 46 13.91 18.97 28.32
N ASP A 47 14.44 18.59 27.16
CA ASP A 47 15.46 17.55 27.07
C ASP A 47 16.77 17.99 27.75
N PRO A 48 17.27 17.23 28.72
CA PRO A 48 18.42 17.65 29.52
C PRO A 48 19.75 17.71 28.73
N VAL A 49 19.84 17.02 27.60
CA VAL A 49 21.06 16.97 26.77
C VAL A 49 21.12 18.14 25.80
N THR A 50 20.02 18.44 25.13
CA THR A 50 19.96 19.48 24.12
C THR A 50 19.42 20.81 24.64
N GLY A 51 18.62 20.80 25.69
CA GLY A 51 17.88 21.99 26.16
C GLY A 51 16.69 22.33 25.26
N LEU A 52 16.32 21.46 24.30
CA LEU A 52 15.12 21.62 23.45
C LEU A 52 13.86 21.24 24.20
N THR A 53 12.78 21.95 23.91
CA THR A 53 11.46 21.63 24.50
C THR A 53 10.68 20.72 23.55
N PHE A 54 10.28 19.55 24.06
CA PHE A 54 9.46 18.59 23.36
C PHE A 54 8.03 18.60 23.89
N SER A 55 7.07 18.41 22.99
CA SER A 55 5.64 18.32 23.27
C SER A 55 5.07 16.98 22.82
N SER A 56 3.96 16.57 23.43
CA SER A 56 3.17 15.44 22.95
C SER A 56 2.66 15.69 21.53
N ASP A 57 2.59 14.63 20.76
CA ASP A 57 2.07 14.64 19.39
C ASP A 57 0.53 14.55 19.30
N ALA A 58 -0.16 14.47 20.43
CA ALA A 58 -1.60 14.19 20.50
C ALA A 58 -2.48 15.21 19.74
N ASP A 59 -2.04 16.47 19.64
CA ASP A 59 -2.77 17.54 18.93
C ASP A 59 -2.52 17.54 17.42
N PHE A 60 -1.61 16.74 16.93
CA PHE A 60 -1.17 16.73 15.52
C PHE A 60 -1.61 15.51 14.75
N ILE A 61 -2.12 14.47 15.44
CA ILE A 61 -2.56 13.22 14.84
C ILE A 61 -3.71 12.60 15.62
N GLU A 62 -4.72 12.11 14.89
CA GLU A 62 -5.94 11.52 15.49
C GLU A 62 -5.89 9.98 15.57
N SER A 63 -4.87 9.36 14.99
CA SER A 63 -4.73 7.91 14.87
C SER A 63 -3.52 7.38 15.63
N GLY A 64 -3.43 6.05 15.69
CA GLY A 64 -2.32 5.34 16.33
C GLY A 64 -2.50 5.14 17.83
N LYS A 65 -1.62 4.35 18.39
CA LYS A 65 -1.57 3.98 19.81
C LYS A 65 -0.22 4.34 20.38
N ARG A 66 -0.17 4.62 21.68
CA ARG A 66 1.07 4.90 22.40
C ARG A 66 1.73 3.59 22.83
N GLY A 67 3.06 3.55 22.76
CA GLY A 67 3.93 2.50 23.25
C GLY A 67 5.18 3.07 23.89
N GLU A 68 5.93 2.26 24.55
CA GLU A 68 7.26 2.56 25.10
C GLU A 68 8.23 1.55 24.53
N ALA A 69 9.41 2.01 24.14
CA ALA A 69 10.48 1.10 23.74
C ALA A 69 11.01 0.33 24.98
N GLY A 70 11.38 -0.92 24.77
CA GLY A 70 11.73 -1.84 25.88
C GLY A 70 12.88 -1.35 26.74
N ASP A 71 12.91 -1.80 27.99
CA ASP A 71 13.87 -1.39 29.04
C ASP A 71 15.34 -1.72 28.74
N ASP A 72 15.61 -2.58 27.77
CA ASP A 72 16.97 -2.99 27.39
C ASP A 72 17.71 -1.94 26.54
N VAL A 73 17.03 -0.87 26.11
CA VAL A 73 17.62 0.18 25.28
C VAL A 73 18.03 1.37 26.13
N THR A 74 19.34 1.64 26.17
CA THR A 74 19.88 2.86 26.80
C THR A 74 19.68 4.04 25.86
N TYR A 75 18.77 4.95 26.17
CA TYR A 75 18.52 6.16 25.38
C TYR A 75 19.48 7.27 25.77
N THR A 76 20.18 7.83 24.80
CA THR A 76 20.96 9.06 24.98
C THR A 76 20.01 10.27 25.09
N TYR A 77 18.85 10.20 24.42
CA TYR A 77 17.86 11.29 24.38
C TYR A 77 16.48 10.75 24.81
N ARG A 78 15.78 11.50 25.67
CA ARG A 78 14.50 11.09 26.24
C ARG A 78 13.42 10.84 25.18
N GLN A 79 13.37 11.62 24.10
CA GLN A 79 12.37 11.52 23.04
C GLN A 79 12.38 10.21 22.25
N TYR A 80 13.29 9.30 22.52
CA TYR A 80 13.29 7.96 21.94
C TYR A 80 12.75 6.86 22.88
N LYS A 81 12.30 7.25 24.08
CA LYS A 81 11.69 6.33 25.03
C LYS A 81 10.25 6.02 24.63
N ASP A 82 9.48 7.06 24.33
CA ASP A 82 8.10 6.94 23.92
C ASP A 82 8.00 6.73 22.40
N LEU A 83 6.92 6.11 21.94
CA LEU A 83 6.63 5.96 20.52
C LEU A 83 5.13 5.91 20.24
N ARG A 84 4.74 6.28 19.03
CA ARG A 84 3.41 6.06 18.50
C ARG A 84 3.48 5.02 17.40
N TYR A 85 2.60 3.99 17.45
CA TYR A 85 2.50 2.95 16.43
C TYR A 85 1.10 2.90 15.82
N PHE A 86 0.99 2.45 14.57
CA PHE A 86 -0.21 2.56 13.75
C PHE A 86 -0.68 1.18 13.27
N PRO A 87 -1.43 0.42 14.12
CA PRO A 87 -1.92 -0.89 13.74
C PRO A 87 -3.04 -0.81 12.69
N ASP A 88 -3.79 0.29 12.72
CA ASP A 88 -4.99 0.52 11.91
C ASP A 88 -4.71 1.52 10.78
N GLY A 89 -5.40 1.31 9.64
CA GLY A 89 -5.23 2.15 8.46
C GLY A 89 -3.95 1.84 7.66
N ILE A 90 -3.94 2.27 6.39
CA ILE A 90 -2.78 2.13 5.50
C ILE A 90 -1.89 3.37 5.61
N ARG A 91 -2.49 4.56 5.74
CA ARG A 91 -1.80 5.85 5.80
C ARG A 91 -2.23 6.60 7.06
N ASN A 92 -1.27 7.04 7.86
CA ASN A 92 -1.48 7.80 9.09
C ASN A 92 -0.62 9.07 9.04
N CYS A 93 -1.24 10.24 9.19
CA CYS A 93 -0.62 11.51 8.86
C CYS A 93 -0.64 12.51 10.03
N TYR A 94 0.51 13.06 10.33
CA TYR A 94 0.67 14.26 11.14
C TYR A 94 0.31 15.50 10.32
N ASN A 95 -0.46 16.40 10.87
CA ASN A 95 -0.82 17.69 10.27
C ASN A 95 -0.13 18.82 11.06
N LEU A 96 0.90 19.40 10.48
CA LEU A 96 1.76 20.38 11.14
C LEU A 96 1.50 21.78 10.58
N ILE A 97 1.33 22.77 11.46
CA ILE A 97 1.16 24.17 11.04
C ILE A 97 2.54 24.76 10.79
N VAL A 98 2.79 25.22 9.59
CA VAL A 98 4.06 25.77 9.11
C VAL A 98 3.85 27.06 8.33
N ASN A 99 4.94 27.77 8.02
CA ASN A 99 4.89 28.95 7.15
C ASN A 99 5.18 28.53 5.71
N LYS A 100 4.25 28.88 4.80
CA LYS A 100 4.41 28.63 3.36
C LYS A 100 5.67 29.32 2.81
N GLY A 101 6.41 28.64 1.96
CA GLY A 101 7.59 29.17 1.27
C GLY A 101 8.88 29.20 2.11
N ILE A 102 8.88 28.57 3.26
CA ILE A 102 10.06 28.42 4.12
C ILE A 102 10.65 27.04 3.94
N ASN A 103 11.98 26.97 3.88
CA ASN A 103 12.72 25.71 3.96
C ASN A 103 12.67 25.20 5.40
N TYR A 104 12.24 23.94 5.57
CA TYR A 104 12.31 23.22 6.84
C TYR A 104 13.22 22.01 6.72
N LEU A 105 14.10 21.85 7.68
CA LEU A 105 14.69 20.57 7.99
C LEU A 105 13.65 19.79 8.78
N ILE A 106 13.24 18.64 8.24
CA ILE A 106 12.26 17.73 8.82
C ILE A 106 13.02 16.48 9.20
N ARG A 107 12.96 16.09 10.47
CA ARG A 107 13.58 14.88 10.99
C ARG A 107 12.52 13.98 11.60
N ALA A 108 12.41 12.74 11.12
CA ALA A 108 11.64 11.68 11.71
C ALA A 108 12.60 10.69 12.39
N GLY A 109 12.41 10.46 13.67
CA GLY A 109 13.27 9.58 14.45
C GLY A 109 12.51 8.38 14.98
N PHE A 110 13.21 7.23 15.02
CA PHE A 110 12.64 5.94 15.31
C PHE A 110 13.46 5.19 16.35
N SER A 111 12.79 4.60 17.31
CA SER A 111 13.39 3.65 18.26
C SER A 111 12.42 2.49 18.47
N TYR A 112 12.70 1.36 17.83
CA TYR A 112 11.80 0.20 17.87
C TYR A 112 11.77 -0.41 19.27
N GLY A 113 12.95 -0.62 19.89
CA GLY A 113 13.09 -1.16 21.26
C GLY A 113 12.22 -2.39 21.53
N ASN A 114 11.83 -3.13 20.51
CA ASN A 114 10.99 -4.33 20.61
C ASN A 114 9.68 -4.11 21.41
N TYR A 115 9.05 -2.93 21.26
CA TYR A 115 7.86 -2.50 22.02
C TYR A 115 6.68 -3.48 21.93
N ASP A 116 6.60 -4.26 20.85
CA ASP A 116 5.52 -5.23 20.58
C ASP A 116 5.91 -6.67 20.93
N GLY A 117 7.14 -6.93 21.37
CA GLY A 117 7.65 -8.25 21.71
C GLY A 117 7.85 -9.20 20.53
N LEU A 118 7.71 -8.70 19.27
CA LEU A 118 7.80 -9.54 18.07
C LEU A 118 9.23 -9.72 17.57
N ASN A 119 10.14 -8.85 17.98
CA ASN A 119 11.55 -8.83 17.57
C ASN A 119 11.71 -8.80 16.03
N VAL A 120 10.83 -8.03 15.36
CA VAL A 120 10.83 -7.82 13.92
C VAL A 120 10.83 -6.32 13.63
N TYR A 121 11.92 -5.84 13.04
CA TYR A 121 12.05 -4.42 12.70
C TYR A 121 10.97 -3.96 11.74
N PRO A 122 10.26 -2.85 12.04
CA PRO A 122 9.24 -2.30 11.17
C PRO A 122 9.78 -1.80 9.83
N LYS A 123 9.00 -2.08 8.75
CA LYS A 123 9.24 -1.57 7.39
C LYS A 123 7.99 -0.86 6.90
N PHE A 124 8.16 0.37 6.43
CA PHE A 124 7.06 1.23 5.95
C PHE A 124 7.61 2.41 5.16
N ASP A 125 6.75 3.18 4.50
CA ASP A 125 7.17 4.37 3.77
C ASP A 125 6.85 5.66 4.55
N LEU A 126 7.74 6.64 4.44
CA LEU A 126 7.48 8.02 4.82
C LEU A 126 7.07 8.82 3.59
N HIS A 127 6.04 9.66 3.76
CA HIS A 127 5.59 10.59 2.75
C HIS A 127 5.60 12.03 3.28
N VAL A 128 5.89 12.97 2.39
CA VAL A 128 5.68 14.41 2.59
C VAL A 128 4.54 14.84 1.67
N GLY A 129 3.39 15.16 2.26
CA GLY A 129 2.15 15.33 1.49
C GLY A 129 1.81 14.06 0.69
N PRO A 130 1.49 14.18 -0.62
CA PRO A 130 1.20 13.05 -1.48
C PRO A 130 2.44 12.30 -1.99
N ASN A 131 3.64 12.84 -1.77
CA ASN A 131 4.86 12.30 -2.36
C ASN A 131 5.61 11.40 -1.39
N MET A 132 6.10 10.29 -1.87
CA MET A 132 6.99 9.41 -1.13
C MET A 132 8.31 10.14 -0.85
N TRP A 133 8.75 10.11 0.41
CA TRP A 133 10.04 10.62 0.84
C TRP A 133 11.09 9.50 0.81
N ILE A 134 10.88 8.44 1.59
CA ILE A 134 11.83 7.35 1.73
C ILE A 134 11.14 6.10 2.28
N ALA A 135 11.61 4.92 1.87
CA ALA A 135 11.29 3.67 2.54
C ALA A 135 12.10 3.56 3.84
N VAL A 136 11.43 3.28 4.94
CA VAL A 136 12.06 3.09 6.25
C VAL A 136 12.25 1.60 6.50
N ASP A 137 13.49 1.21 6.73
CA ASP A 137 13.90 -0.07 7.28
C ASP A 137 14.72 0.20 8.55
N LEU A 138 14.24 -0.21 9.72
CA LEU A 138 14.88 0.16 10.99
C LEU A 138 16.11 -0.68 11.35
N ASP A 139 16.54 -1.59 10.47
CA ASP A 139 17.77 -2.37 10.66
C ASP A 139 19.03 -1.50 10.67
N ASP A 140 19.05 -0.36 9.94
CA ASP A 140 20.26 0.42 9.69
C ASP A 140 20.35 1.71 10.50
N GLU A 141 19.43 2.65 10.28
CA GLU A 141 19.49 4.00 10.88
C GLU A 141 18.16 4.39 11.52
N ASN A 142 18.28 5.09 12.66
CA ASN A 142 17.13 5.45 13.47
C ASN A 142 16.49 6.80 13.09
N ASP A 143 17.17 7.64 12.30
CA ASP A 143 16.66 8.95 11.89
C ASP A 143 16.65 9.09 10.38
N ARG A 144 15.63 9.79 9.86
CA ARG A 144 15.56 10.22 8.47
C ARG A 144 15.38 11.73 8.43
N GLU A 145 16.13 12.41 7.56
CA GLU A 145 16.13 13.86 7.49
C GLU A 145 15.97 14.34 6.05
N ILE A 146 15.06 15.31 5.84
CA ILE A 146 14.83 15.94 4.55
C ILE A 146 14.78 17.47 4.71
N ILE A 147 15.29 18.20 3.73
CA ILE A 147 15.08 19.64 3.61
C ILE A 147 14.02 19.87 2.54
N TYR A 148 12.91 20.48 2.95
CA TYR A 148 11.74 20.68 2.11
C TYR A 148 11.22 22.11 2.20
N MET A 149 10.97 22.73 1.04
CA MET A 149 10.31 24.04 0.96
C MET A 149 8.79 23.84 0.97
N THR A 150 8.13 24.35 2.00
CA THR A 150 6.69 24.20 2.21
C THR A 150 5.88 24.93 1.13
N LYS A 151 4.88 24.26 0.56
CA LYS A 151 4.00 24.81 -0.48
C LYS A 151 2.67 25.34 0.07
N SER A 152 2.32 24.96 1.30
CA SER A 152 1.11 25.37 2.00
C SER A 152 1.43 25.72 3.47
N ASN A 153 0.43 26.24 4.22
CA ASN A 153 0.59 26.51 5.66
C ASN A 153 0.33 25.27 6.53
N VAL A 154 0.03 24.15 5.91
CA VAL A 154 -0.09 22.84 6.57
C VAL A 154 0.84 21.86 5.87
N LEU A 155 1.72 21.26 6.64
CA LEU A 155 2.62 20.21 6.18
C LEU A 155 2.09 18.88 6.69
N GLN A 156 1.94 17.92 5.80
CA GLN A 156 1.57 16.56 6.16
C GLN A 156 2.78 15.64 6.09
N ILE A 157 3.05 14.93 7.20
CA ILE A 157 4.04 13.84 7.24
C ILE A 157 3.27 12.57 7.54
N CYS A 158 3.33 11.62 6.60
CA CYS A 158 2.53 10.41 6.67
C CYS A 158 3.41 9.16 6.75
N LEU A 159 3.02 8.24 7.63
CA LEU A 159 3.56 6.90 7.66
C LEU A 159 2.60 5.98 6.89
N VAL A 160 3.13 5.29 5.88
CA VAL A 160 2.36 4.42 4.98
C VAL A 160 2.80 2.99 5.19
N LYS A 161 1.86 2.15 5.56
CA LYS A 161 2.08 0.72 5.77
C LYS A 161 2.29 0.02 4.43
N THR A 162 3.45 -0.55 4.20
CA THR A 162 3.83 -1.24 2.97
C THR A 162 3.93 -2.76 3.12
N GLY A 163 3.85 -3.27 4.35
CA GLY A 163 4.02 -4.69 4.65
C GLY A 163 3.21 -5.17 5.85
N VAL A 164 3.64 -6.26 6.43
CA VAL A 164 3.00 -6.89 7.60
C VAL A 164 3.34 -6.18 8.90
N THR A 165 4.45 -5.47 8.95
CA THR A 165 4.91 -4.74 10.13
C THR A 165 4.08 -3.48 10.36
N ILE A 166 4.06 -3.02 11.59
CA ILE A 166 3.28 -1.87 12.02
C ILE A 166 4.16 -0.62 11.96
N PRO A 167 3.80 0.43 11.18
CA PRO A 167 4.54 1.68 11.20
C PRO A 167 4.57 2.29 12.60
N MET A 168 5.71 2.88 12.96
CA MET A 168 5.88 3.55 14.24
C MET A 168 6.81 4.75 14.11
N ILE A 169 6.77 5.67 15.06
CA ILE A 169 7.63 6.85 15.13
C ILE A 169 7.83 7.25 16.59
N SER A 170 9.05 7.66 16.95
CA SER A 170 9.38 8.15 18.29
C SER A 170 9.44 9.67 18.36
N THR A 171 9.99 10.33 17.34
CA THR A 171 10.08 11.80 17.33
C THR A 171 9.88 12.38 15.93
N LEU A 172 9.25 13.55 15.88
CA LEU A 172 9.09 14.33 14.66
C LEU A 172 9.50 15.77 14.92
N GLU A 173 10.57 16.21 14.26
CA GLU A 173 11.18 17.51 14.50
C GLU A 173 11.19 18.35 13.23
N LEU A 174 10.78 19.62 13.31
CA LEU A 174 10.83 20.58 12.21
C LEU A 174 11.67 21.77 12.64
N ARG A 175 12.60 22.18 11.79
CA ARG A 175 13.52 23.31 12.01
C ARG A 175 13.46 24.24 10.81
N PRO A 176 12.94 25.46 10.95
CA PRO A 176 13.00 26.44 9.87
C PRO A 176 14.45 26.82 9.58
N SER A 177 14.82 26.84 8.31
CA SER A 177 16.13 27.26 7.83
C SER A 177 16.01 28.47 6.91
N LYS A 178 17.12 29.11 6.62
CA LYS A 178 17.14 30.19 5.65
C LYS A 178 16.97 29.65 4.24
N ASN A 179 16.14 30.30 3.42
CA ASN A 179 15.84 29.85 2.07
C ASN A 179 17.05 29.91 1.11
N ASP A 180 18.07 30.69 1.45
CA ASP A 180 19.30 30.83 0.70
C ASP A 180 20.40 29.83 1.13
N SER A 181 20.13 28.95 2.11
CA SER A 181 21.11 27.98 2.59
C SER A 181 21.20 26.74 1.70
N TYR A 182 20.08 26.16 1.30
CA TYR A 182 20.05 24.89 0.57
C TYR A 182 19.29 25.00 -0.75
N MET A 183 19.77 24.28 -1.76
CA MET A 183 19.26 24.36 -3.15
C MET A 183 18.03 23.48 -3.37
N THR A 184 16.89 23.88 -2.81
CA THR A 184 15.62 23.11 -2.93
C THR A 184 14.85 23.39 -4.23
N GLN A 185 15.32 24.28 -5.11
CA GLN A 185 14.65 24.56 -6.41
C GLN A 185 14.67 23.36 -7.37
N PHE A 186 15.55 22.39 -7.18
CA PHE A 186 15.60 21.17 -7.99
C PHE A 186 14.73 20.04 -7.42
N GLY A 187 14.29 20.17 -6.18
CA GLY A 187 13.52 19.22 -5.42
C GLY A 187 13.94 19.20 -3.95
N PRO A 188 13.23 18.45 -3.11
CA PRO A 188 13.61 18.22 -1.73
C PRO A 188 14.96 17.51 -1.62
N LEU A 189 15.69 17.81 -0.55
CA LEU A 189 17.02 17.27 -0.32
C LEU A 189 16.94 16.20 0.79
N ASN A 190 17.00 14.93 0.44
CA ASN A 190 17.08 13.82 1.38
C ASN A 190 18.53 13.64 1.84
N LEU A 191 18.75 13.70 3.15
CA LEU A 191 20.10 13.59 3.71
C LEU A 191 20.65 12.18 3.53
N ILE A 192 21.83 12.07 2.91
CA ILE A 192 22.61 10.83 2.87
C ILE A 192 23.54 10.78 4.08
N HIS A 193 24.34 11.82 4.31
CA HIS A 193 25.14 11.97 5.52
C HIS A 193 25.53 13.43 5.76
N ARG A 194 25.77 13.76 7.02
CA ARG A 194 26.34 15.05 7.46
C ARG A 194 27.49 14.78 8.43
N ARG A 195 28.72 14.98 7.98
CA ARG A 195 29.94 14.60 8.69
C ARG A 195 30.76 15.82 9.12
N ALA A 196 31.08 15.86 10.39
CA ALA A 196 32.09 16.77 10.95
C ALA A 196 33.41 15.99 11.16
N TYR A 197 34.48 16.40 10.53
CA TYR A 197 35.74 15.68 10.61
C TYR A 197 36.51 16.10 11.88
N THR A 198 36.62 15.18 12.84
CA THR A 198 37.17 15.39 14.16
C THR A 198 37.75 14.11 14.74
N SER A 199 38.80 14.23 15.59
CA SER A 199 39.38 13.11 16.32
C SER A 199 38.47 12.50 17.40
N ASP A 200 37.52 13.26 17.93
CA ASP A 200 36.52 12.77 18.88
C ASP A 200 35.30 12.22 18.11
N SER A 201 35.22 10.91 18.00
CA SER A 201 34.16 10.21 17.25
C SER A 201 32.92 9.85 18.08
N ARG A 202 32.74 10.41 19.30
CA ARG A 202 31.65 10.12 20.18
C ARG A 202 30.46 11.05 19.98
N GLY A 203 29.29 10.48 19.65
CA GLY A 203 28.00 11.18 19.56
C GLY A 203 27.93 12.19 18.42
N TYR A 204 26.86 12.96 18.44
CA TYR A 204 26.55 13.98 17.44
C TYR A 204 26.88 15.40 17.95
N ILE A 205 27.22 16.31 17.03
CA ILE A 205 27.15 17.75 17.27
C ILE A 205 25.78 18.21 16.78
N ARG A 206 24.96 18.79 17.69
CA ARG A 206 23.64 19.34 17.37
C ARG A 206 23.36 20.55 18.27
N TYR A 207 22.12 20.98 18.40
CA TYR A 207 21.71 22.05 19.31
C TYR A 207 22.20 21.77 20.76
N PRO A 208 22.72 22.77 21.51
CA PRO A 208 22.78 24.21 21.18
C PRO A 208 23.98 24.62 20.32
N ASN A 209 24.93 23.73 19.99
CA ASN A 209 26.10 24.06 19.18
C ASN A 209 25.75 24.43 17.73
N ASP A 210 24.74 23.77 17.16
CA ASP A 210 24.17 24.11 15.86
C ASP A 210 22.82 24.80 16.05
N VAL A 211 22.70 26.04 15.62
CA VAL A 211 21.51 26.90 15.78
C VAL A 211 20.31 26.40 14.98
N PHE A 212 20.51 25.57 13.94
CA PHE A 212 19.48 24.92 13.14
C PHE A 212 19.19 23.48 13.59
N ASP A 213 19.84 23.05 14.69
CA ASP A 213 19.70 21.70 15.24
C ASP A 213 19.97 20.59 14.22
N ARG A 214 20.87 20.80 13.26
CA ARG A 214 21.38 19.76 12.38
C ARG A 214 22.20 18.77 13.21
N LYS A 215 22.06 17.48 12.92
CA LYS A 215 22.90 16.45 13.52
C LYS A 215 24.15 16.24 12.68
N TRP A 216 25.30 16.54 13.21
CA TRP A 216 26.60 16.32 12.58
C TRP A 216 27.25 15.09 13.18
N ASP A 217 27.46 14.05 12.35
CA ASP A 217 28.19 12.86 12.74
C ASP A 217 29.65 13.23 12.97
N ARG A 218 30.19 12.87 14.12
CA ARG A 218 31.59 13.01 14.39
C ARG A 218 32.34 11.89 13.70
N TYR A 219 33.07 12.24 12.64
CA TYR A 219 33.72 11.28 11.77
C TYR A 219 35.24 11.39 11.89
N SER A 220 35.88 10.34 12.36
CA SER A 220 37.31 10.21 12.44
C SER A 220 37.82 9.43 11.23
N TRP A 221 38.80 9.99 10.50
CA TRP A 221 39.41 9.33 9.36
C TRP A 221 40.86 9.00 9.72
N PHE A 222 41.49 8.04 9.01
CA PHE A 222 42.91 7.66 9.20
C PHE A 222 43.90 8.73 8.75
N GLU A 223 43.50 9.95 8.52
CA GLU A 223 44.31 11.10 8.10
C GLU A 223 44.84 11.88 9.30
N THR A 224 45.46 13.00 9.07
CA THR A 224 45.95 13.87 10.14
C THR A 224 44.85 14.83 10.59
N ASP A 225 44.48 14.76 11.85
CA ASP A 225 43.57 15.73 12.45
C ASP A 225 44.27 17.09 12.56
N VAL A 226 43.53 18.12 12.19
CA VAL A 226 43.94 19.53 12.34
C VAL A 226 42.87 20.20 13.20
N ASN A 227 43.29 20.82 14.29
CA ASN A 227 42.39 21.45 15.25
C ASN A 227 42.92 22.83 15.68
N THR A 228 41.98 23.74 15.99
CA THR A 228 42.29 25.03 16.59
C THR A 228 41.40 25.32 17.79
N THR A 229 41.91 26.12 18.74
CA THR A 229 41.13 26.69 19.85
C THR A 229 40.58 28.07 19.51
N LEU A 230 40.99 28.66 18.39
CA LEU A 230 40.56 29.97 17.95
C LEU A 230 39.12 29.94 17.45
N ASN A 231 38.44 31.09 17.50
CA ASN A 231 37.12 31.23 16.96
C ASN A 231 37.16 31.30 15.43
N VAL A 232 36.37 30.41 14.76
CA VAL A 232 36.19 30.40 13.31
C VAL A 232 34.86 31.09 12.99
N ALA A 233 34.94 32.22 12.29
CA ALA A 233 33.76 32.97 11.89
C ALA A 233 33.01 32.24 10.76
N SER A 234 31.69 32.43 10.65
CA SER A 234 30.90 31.97 9.51
C SER A 234 30.23 33.17 8.85
N SER A 235 30.49 33.37 7.57
CA SER A 235 29.98 34.50 6.78
C SER A 235 28.90 34.09 5.78
N ASN A 236 28.56 32.79 5.73
CA ASN A 236 27.65 32.23 4.76
C ASN A 236 26.27 31.86 5.40
N PRO A 237 25.20 31.69 4.63
CA PRO A 237 23.87 31.36 5.13
C PRO A 237 23.80 30.01 5.82
N PHE A 238 24.76 29.11 5.61
CA PHE A 238 24.79 27.77 6.22
C PHE A 238 25.10 27.80 7.71
N LEU A 239 25.78 28.87 8.22
CA LEU A 239 26.09 29.03 9.63
C LEU A 239 26.65 27.75 10.27
N VAL A 240 27.70 27.20 9.67
CA VAL A 240 28.33 25.97 10.18
C VAL A 240 28.79 26.22 11.63
N PRO A 241 28.48 25.30 12.56
CA PRO A 241 28.83 25.47 13.97
C PRO A 241 30.33 25.71 14.18
N ASN A 242 30.66 26.59 15.07
CA ASN A 242 32.07 26.88 15.37
C ASN A 242 32.84 25.63 15.81
N VAL A 243 32.19 24.75 16.60
CA VAL A 243 32.79 23.48 17.03
C VAL A 243 33.10 22.54 15.86
N VAL A 244 32.31 22.59 14.77
CA VAL A 244 32.56 21.84 13.53
C VAL A 244 33.70 22.47 12.74
N SER A 245 33.70 23.80 12.58
CA SER A 245 34.68 24.52 11.80
C SER A 245 36.10 24.56 12.43
N ARG A 246 36.19 24.30 13.75
CA ARG A 246 37.48 24.29 14.48
C ARG A 246 38.29 23.02 14.30
N SER A 247 37.74 22.01 13.73
CA SER A 247 38.39 20.74 13.45
C SER A 247 38.32 20.41 11.96
N GLY A 248 39.26 19.61 11.52
CA GLY A 248 39.32 19.16 10.14
C GLY A 248 40.36 18.07 9.96
N ILE A 249 40.42 17.51 8.77
CA ILE A 249 41.37 16.48 8.39
C ILE A 249 42.18 16.90 7.17
N SER A 250 43.42 16.41 7.11
CA SER A 250 44.35 16.64 6.01
C SER A 250 45.12 15.34 5.73
N PRO A 251 45.47 15.00 4.48
CA PRO A 251 46.15 13.74 4.19
C PRO A 251 47.55 13.69 4.78
N LYS A 252 47.93 12.56 5.37
CA LYS A 252 49.29 12.29 5.85
C LYS A 252 50.31 12.33 4.71
N ASN A 253 49.92 11.80 3.55
CA ASN A 253 50.74 11.81 2.36
C ASN A 253 50.39 13.02 1.49
N THR A 254 51.22 14.04 1.50
CA THR A 254 51.01 15.31 0.77
C THR A 254 50.96 15.16 -0.76
N SER A 255 51.39 14.02 -1.31
CA SER A 255 51.45 13.77 -2.75
C SER A 255 50.17 13.09 -3.28
N LYS A 256 49.27 12.56 -2.40
CA LYS A 256 48.07 11.91 -2.81
C LYS A 256 46.88 12.86 -2.68
N PRO A 257 45.88 12.76 -3.59
CA PRO A 257 44.61 13.45 -3.40
C PRO A 257 43.86 12.89 -2.17
N MET A 258 43.10 13.73 -1.52
CA MET A 258 42.15 13.27 -0.51
C MET A 258 40.91 12.73 -1.23
N PHE A 259 40.46 11.54 -0.83
CA PHE A 259 39.39 10.82 -1.50
C PHE A 259 38.27 10.49 -0.52
N PHE A 260 37.02 10.74 -0.92
CA PHE A 260 35.79 10.33 -0.23
C PHE A 260 34.85 9.66 -1.21
N TYR A 261 33.86 8.97 -0.69
CA TYR A 261 32.74 8.50 -1.49
C TYR A 261 31.42 8.64 -0.74
N THR A 262 30.33 8.80 -1.49
CA THR A 262 28.97 8.81 -1.00
C THR A 262 28.22 7.71 -1.73
N SER A 263 27.72 6.68 -1.00
CA SER A 263 26.90 5.61 -1.56
C SER A 263 25.49 6.12 -1.85
N LEU A 264 24.89 5.62 -2.91
CA LEU A 264 23.54 5.93 -3.36
C LEU A 264 22.68 4.66 -3.28
N GLU A 265 21.38 4.83 -3.08
CA GLU A 265 20.43 3.71 -3.06
C GLU A 265 20.04 3.28 -4.47
N ASP A 266 19.95 4.23 -5.40
CA ASP A 266 19.61 3.99 -6.82
C ASP A 266 20.67 4.62 -7.74
N ASP A 267 21.00 3.91 -8.83
CA ASP A 267 21.92 4.41 -9.87
C ASP A 267 21.41 5.69 -10.58
N ASN A 268 20.12 6.02 -10.43
CA ASN A 268 19.52 7.23 -10.99
C ASN A 268 19.52 8.42 -10.04
N ASP A 269 19.92 8.22 -8.80
CA ASP A 269 19.98 9.27 -7.82
C ASP A 269 20.89 10.42 -8.26
N LYS A 270 20.45 11.63 -7.94
CA LYS A 270 21.18 12.86 -8.23
C LYS A 270 21.56 13.52 -6.93
N VAL A 271 22.84 13.86 -6.78
CA VAL A 271 23.38 14.40 -5.53
C VAL A 271 23.74 15.87 -5.61
N ILE A 272 23.56 16.54 -4.47
CA ILE A 272 24.20 17.82 -4.15
C ILE A 272 25.07 17.60 -2.92
N VAL A 273 26.33 18.02 -3.00
CA VAL A 273 27.30 17.92 -1.92
C VAL A 273 27.75 19.30 -1.50
N TYR A 274 27.69 19.59 -0.20
CA TYR A 274 28.16 20.83 0.42
C TYR A 274 29.43 20.53 1.17
N PHE A 275 30.55 21.20 0.77
CA PHE A 275 31.86 21.10 1.38
C PHE A 275 32.08 22.32 2.23
N HIS A 276 32.46 22.15 3.48
CA HIS A 276 32.74 23.24 4.41
C HIS A 276 34.21 23.30 4.73
N PHE A 277 34.82 24.46 4.47
CA PHE A 277 36.23 24.69 4.61
C PHE A 277 36.49 25.90 5.49
N ALA A 278 37.51 25.80 6.32
CA ALA A 278 38.18 26.91 6.99
C ALA A 278 39.65 26.57 7.15
N GLU A 279 40.55 27.48 6.83
CA GLU A 279 41.96 27.33 7.21
C GLU A 279 42.11 27.58 8.70
N ILE A 280 42.52 26.57 9.41
CA ILE A 280 42.59 26.56 10.87
C ILE A 280 44.02 26.35 11.39
N GLN A 281 45.00 26.23 10.50
CA GLN A 281 46.43 26.18 10.83
C GLN A 281 47.05 27.58 10.75
N ASP A 282 48.05 27.80 11.56
CA ASP A 282 48.87 28.99 11.48
C ASP A 282 49.89 28.85 10.30
N LEU A 283 49.54 29.46 9.16
CA LEU A 283 50.34 29.40 7.95
C LEU A 283 51.61 30.26 8.09
N LYS A 284 52.76 29.66 7.85
CA LYS A 284 54.03 30.37 7.80
C LYS A 284 54.16 31.13 6.49
N GLY A 285 55.05 32.12 6.41
CA GLY A 285 55.11 33.08 5.31
C GLY A 285 55.21 32.52 3.88
N ASN A 286 55.64 31.28 3.72
CA ASN A 286 55.72 30.59 2.42
C ASN A 286 54.68 29.46 2.26
N ASP A 287 53.81 29.26 3.23
CA ASP A 287 52.82 28.22 3.17
C ASP A 287 51.62 28.67 2.32
N THR A 288 51.24 27.82 1.38
CA THR A 288 50.06 28.00 0.54
C THR A 288 49.26 26.71 0.54
N ARG A 289 47.94 26.82 0.74
CA ARG A 289 46.98 25.70 0.59
C ARG A 289 46.02 26.02 -0.54
N GLU A 290 46.15 25.27 -1.62
CA GLU A 290 45.31 25.42 -2.80
C GLU A 290 45.05 24.04 -3.41
N PHE A 291 43.81 23.75 -3.73
CA PHE A 291 43.39 22.44 -4.28
C PHE A 291 42.16 22.56 -5.18
N ASP A 292 42.02 21.62 -6.10
CA ASP A 292 40.85 21.44 -6.92
C ASP A 292 39.83 20.53 -6.20
N ILE A 293 38.56 20.83 -6.37
CA ILE A 293 37.43 20.03 -5.82
C ILE A 293 36.72 19.36 -6.99
N GLU A 294 36.67 18.05 -6.97
CA GLU A 294 36.07 17.23 -8.03
C GLU A 294 35.01 16.28 -7.45
N LEU A 295 33.89 16.13 -8.17
CA LEU A 295 32.82 15.20 -7.88
C LEU A 295 32.60 14.34 -9.12
N ASP A 296 32.83 13.04 -9.02
CA ASP A 296 32.69 12.05 -10.09
C ASP A 296 33.34 12.50 -11.41
N GLU A 297 34.64 12.87 -11.34
CA GLU A 297 35.46 13.39 -12.45
C GLU A 297 35.03 14.77 -12.98
N LYS A 298 34.05 15.43 -12.42
CA LYS A 298 33.65 16.78 -12.78
C LYS A 298 34.22 17.79 -11.78
N SER A 299 34.85 18.84 -12.30
CA SER A 299 35.37 19.92 -11.48
C SER A 299 34.21 20.75 -10.91
N ILE A 300 34.14 20.84 -9.57
CA ILE A 300 33.26 21.73 -8.83
C ILE A 300 33.91 23.10 -8.66
N HIS A 301 35.16 23.11 -8.23
CA HIS A 301 35.92 24.34 -8.06
C HIS A 301 37.39 24.08 -8.37
N LYS A 302 38.02 24.99 -9.07
CA LYS A 302 39.46 24.93 -9.35
C LYS A 302 40.23 25.94 -8.50
N ALA A 303 41.42 25.52 -8.07
CA ALA A 303 42.37 26.38 -7.35
C ALA A 303 41.75 27.07 -6.12
N TYR A 304 40.96 26.31 -5.35
CA TYR A 304 40.33 26.80 -4.12
C TYR A 304 41.34 26.92 -2.99
N SER A 305 41.33 28.07 -2.30
CA SER A 305 42.13 28.31 -1.10
C SER A 305 41.24 28.67 0.07
N PRO A 306 41.15 27.84 1.13
CA PRO A 306 40.36 28.14 2.32
C PRO A 306 40.85 29.45 3.00
N LYS A 307 39.90 30.25 3.50
CA LYS A 307 40.20 31.47 4.24
C LYS A 307 40.56 31.16 5.68
N VAL A 308 41.54 31.93 6.20
CA VAL A 308 42.01 31.76 7.58
C VAL A 308 40.88 32.13 8.57
N LEU A 309 40.54 31.21 9.47
CA LEU A 309 39.54 31.34 10.54
C LEU A 309 38.16 31.85 10.03
N LEU A 310 37.83 31.56 8.77
CA LEU A 310 36.56 31.90 8.17
C LEU A 310 35.97 30.65 7.46
N SER A 311 34.82 30.17 7.92
CA SER A 311 34.12 29.03 7.32
C SER A 311 33.42 29.46 6.03
N GLU A 312 33.74 28.78 4.93
CA GLU A 312 33.12 28.92 3.62
C GLU A 312 32.49 27.59 3.18
N THR A 313 31.49 27.67 2.32
CA THR A 313 30.80 26.48 1.79
C THR A 313 30.90 26.50 0.26
N ILE A 314 31.40 25.42 -0.30
CA ILE A 314 31.47 25.16 -1.74
C ILE A 314 30.51 23.98 -2.04
N TYR A 315 29.80 24.06 -3.14
CA TYR A 315 28.84 22.98 -3.54
C TYR A 315 28.67 22.96 -5.04
N ASN A 316 28.17 21.80 -5.57
CA ASN A 316 27.81 21.71 -6.98
C ASN A 316 26.47 22.44 -7.23
N THR A 317 26.48 23.36 -8.20
CA THR A 317 25.35 24.28 -8.49
C THR A 317 24.19 23.62 -9.22
N SER A 318 24.32 22.36 -9.58
CA SER A 318 23.26 21.52 -10.15
C SER A 318 23.39 20.08 -9.66
N PRO A 319 22.28 19.37 -9.48
CA PRO A 319 22.30 17.95 -9.09
C PRO A 319 23.11 17.12 -10.08
N GLN A 320 23.98 16.26 -9.57
CA GLN A 320 24.87 15.43 -10.37
C GLN A 320 24.49 13.96 -10.21
N LYS A 321 24.29 13.26 -11.33
CA LYS A 321 24.21 11.81 -11.37
C LYS A 321 25.62 11.23 -11.31
N CYS A 322 25.83 10.24 -10.45
CA CYS A 322 27.10 9.56 -10.29
C CYS A 322 27.05 8.16 -10.89
N ARG A 323 28.22 7.52 -11.00
CA ARG A 323 28.37 6.21 -11.64
C ARG A 323 28.45 5.10 -10.60
N PHE A 324 27.94 3.91 -10.95
CA PHE A 324 28.11 2.71 -10.14
C PHE A 324 27.56 2.80 -8.70
N GLY A 325 26.44 3.51 -8.50
CA GLY A 325 25.80 3.61 -7.18
C GLY A 325 26.63 4.38 -6.13
N ALA A 326 27.65 5.14 -6.55
CA ALA A 326 28.45 5.96 -5.64
C ALA A 326 29.04 7.19 -6.32
N CYS A 327 29.17 8.27 -5.58
CA CYS A 327 29.86 9.48 -6.02
C CYS A 327 31.27 9.53 -5.46
N ALA A 328 32.25 9.56 -6.33
CA ALA A 328 33.65 9.74 -5.98
C ALA A 328 33.95 11.22 -5.80
N ILE A 329 34.58 11.61 -4.70
CA ILE A 329 34.95 12.98 -4.35
C ILE A 329 36.46 13.07 -4.18
N TYR A 330 37.09 13.98 -4.90
CA TYR A 330 38.54 14.21 -4.82
C TYR A 330 38.83 15.66 -4.47
N LEU A 331 39.78 15.87 -3.50
CA LEU A 331 40.44 17.14 -3.27
C LEU A 331 41.89 16.98 -3.73
N VAL A 332 42.23 17.65 -4.84
CA VAL A 332 43.51 17.45 -5.54
C VAL A 332 44.40 18.69 -5.35
N ARG A 333 45.51 18.51 -4.66
CA ARG A 333 46.49 19.60 -4.45
C ARG A 333 46.98 20.17 -5.79
N THR A 334 46.97 21.49 -5.95
CA THR A 334 47.58 22.14 -7.12
C THR A 334 49.10 22.18 -7.02
N GLN A 335 49.76 22.41 -8.15
CA GLN A 335 51.22 22.51 -8.19
C GLN A 335 51.78 23.73 -7.40
N ARG A 336 50.95 24.77 -7.20
CA ARG A 336 51.32 25.99 -6.46
C ARG A 336 51.18 25.85 -4.96
N SER A 337 50.48 24.82 -4.52
CA SER A 337 50.23 24.57 -3.10
C SER A 337 51.42 23.91 -2.44
N THR A 338 51.83 24.41 -1.28
CA THR A 338 52.88 23.79 -0.44
C THR A 338 52.26 22.80 0.57
N LEU A 339 51.00 23.02 0.96
CA LEU A 339 50.28 22.20 1.92
C LEU A 339 49.25 21.28 1.23
N PRO A 340 48.94 20.11 1.82
CA PRO A 340 47.88 19.21 1.31
C PRO A 340 46.47 19.82 1.50
N PRO A 341 45.44 19.30 0.82
CA PRO A 341 44.08 19.73 1.04
C PRO A 341 43.63 19.58 2.50
N LEU A 342 42.64 20.35 2.91
CA LEU A 342 42.02 20.32 4.23
C LEU A 342 40.50 20.37 4.05
N ILE A 343 39.75 19.61 4.86
CA ILE A 343 38.31 19.73 4.93
C ILE A 343 37.83 19.67 6.39
N ASN A 344 36.85 20.51 6.75
CA ASN A 344 36.28 20.58 8.10
C ASN A 344 35.00 19.76 8.23
N ALA A 345 34.09 19.84 7.21
CA ALA A 345 32.82 19.09 7.22
C ALA A 345 32.27 18.91 5.82
N MET A 346 31.33 17.96 5.69
CA MET A 346 30.68 17.68 4.43
C MET A 346 29.23 17.24 4.69
N GLU A 347 28.32 17.72 3.83
CA GLU A 347 26.93 17.24 3.77
C GLU A 347 26.64 16.71 2.36
N ALA A 348 26.02 15.54 2.25
CA ALA A 348 25.60 14.98 0.97
C ALA A 348 24.09 14.70 1.01
N PHE A 349 23.42 15.10 -0.06
CA PHE A 349 21.98 14.94 -0.20
C PHE A 349 21.63 14.32 -1.53
N ASN A 350 20.65 13.39 -1.51
CA ASN A 350 19.94 12.97 -2.71
C ASN A 350 18.80 13.96 -3.02
N VAL A 351 18.66 14.37 -4.27
CA VAL A 351 17.62 15.29 -4.73
C VAL A 351 16.40 14.48 -5.17
N LEU A 352 15.32 14.57 -4.42
CA LEU A 352 14.10 13.84 -4.69
C LEU A 352 13.25 14.55 -5.75
N GLU A 353 12.59 13.75 -6.60
CA GLU A 353 11.61 14.24 -7.58
C GLU A 353 10.19 14.05 -7.02
N PHE A 354 9.58 15.13 -6.51
CA PHE A 354 8.20 15.12 -6.05
C PHE A 354 7.25 15.42 -7.22
N LEU A 355 6.59 14.37 -7.71
CA LEU A 355 5.77 14.41 -8.92
C LEU A 355 4.35 14.95 -8.67
N TYR A 356 3.84 14.78 -7.45
CA TYR A 356 2.47 15.14 -7.12
C TYR A 356 2.39 16.54 -6.52
N VAL A 357 1.41 17.31 -6.99
CA VAL A 357 1.03 18.59 -6.39
C VAL A 357 -0.12 18.32 -5.41
N GLU A 358 -0.04 18.87 -4.21
CA GLU A 358 -1.08 18.73 -3.18
C GLU A 358 -2.45 19.17 -3.71
N THR A 359 -3.52 18.46 -3.29
CA THR A 359 -4.90 18.83 -3.59
C THR A 359 -5.20 20.24 -3.06
N ASN A 360 -6.03 20.99 -3.81
CA ASN A 360 -6.39 22.37 -3.42
C ASN A 360 -6.89 22.42 -1.97
N PRO A 361 -6.33 23.27 -1.12
CA PRO A 361 -6.71 23.36 0.30
C PRO A 361 -8.21 23.62 0.55
N ASN A 362 -8.88 24.30 -0.38
CA ASN A 362 -10.32 24.54 -0.29
C ASN A 362 -11.11 23.23 -0.48
N ASP A 363 -10.69 22.39 -1.42
CA ASP A 363 -11.31 21.09 -1.65
C ASP A 363 -11.08 20.15 -0.47
N VAL A 364 -9.86 20.12 0.08
CA VAL A 364 -9.54 19.36 1.31
C VAL A 364 -10.44 19.81 2.47
N THR A 365 -10.61 21.12 2.64
CA THR A 365 -11.47 21.69 3.69
C THR A 365 -12.93 21.32 3.46
N ALA A 366 -13.41 21.39 2.22
CA ALA A 366 -14.78 21.02 1.88
C ALA A 366 -15.04 19.53 2.19
N LEU A 367 -14.12 18.64 1.83
CA LEU A 367 -14.22 17.20 2.10
C LEU A 367 -14.21 16.90 3.61
N LYS A 368 -13.35 17.54 4.38
CA LYS A 368 -13.35 17.43 5.86
C LYS A 368 -14.65 17.92 6.48
N ASN A 369 -15.24 19.01 5.98
CA ASN A 369 -16.53 19.48 6.43
C ASN A 369 -17.68 18.53 6.09
N ILE A 370 -17.62 17.85 4.93
CA ILE A 370 -18.55 16.78 4.55
C ILE A 370 -18.40 15.60 5.52
N GLN A 371 -17.17 15.18 5.80
CA GLN A 371 -16.86 14.13 6.77
C GLN A 371 -17.49 14.43 8.14
N THR A 372 -17.27 15.63 8.65
CA THR A 372 -17.79 16.08 9.95
C THR A 372 -19.32 16.15 9.95
N THR A 373 -19.93 16.70 8.87
CA THR A 373 -21.38 16.85 8.75
C THR A 373 -22.12 15.52 8.80
N TYR A 374 -21.56 14.49 8.22
CA TYR A 374 -22.17 13.16 8.18
C TYR A 374 -21.63 12.20 9.22
N GLY A 375 -20.69 12.61 10.06
CA GLY A 375 -20.06 11.77 11.08
C GLY A 375 -19.32 10.56 10.46
N LEU A 376 -18.72 10.75 9.30
CA LEU A 376 -18.00 9.69 8.61
C LEU A 376 -16.70 9.37 9.34
N ASN A 377 -16.70 8.30 10.12
CA ASN A 377 -15.49 7.80 10.78
C ASN A 377 -14.74 6.83 9.84
N ILE A 378 -14.14 7.37 8.78
CA ILE A 378 -13.44 6.59 7.78
C ILE A 378 -11.93 6.68 8.06
N ILE A 379 -11.35 5.62 8.60
CA ILE A 379 -9.91 5.50 8.92
C ILE A 379 -9.02 5.80 7.69
N SER A 380 -9.52 5.59 6.48
CA SER A 380 -8.78 5.87 5.24
C SER A 380 -8.71 7.35 4.85
N TRP A 381 -9.46 8.26 5.53
CA TRP A 381 -9.49 9.69 5.21
C TRP A 381 -8.36 10.46 5.91
N GLN A 382 -7.13 10.03 5.63
CA GLN A 382 -5.90 10.62 6.15
C GLN A 382 -5.00 11.06 4.98
N GLY A 383 -4.24 12.12 5.16
CA GLY A 383 -3.36 12.67 4.13
C GLY A 383 -4.11 13.40 3.01
N ASP A 384 -3.52 13.45 1.82
CA ASP A 384 -4.14 14.06 0.64
C ASP A 384 -5.34 13.23 0.15
N PRO A 385 -6.50 13.84 -0.12
CA PRO A 385 -7.71 13.11 -0.51
C PRO A 385 -7.61 12.43 -1.89
N CYS A 386 -6.81 12.94 -2.81
CA CYS A 386 -6.77 12.52 -4.20
C CYS A 386 -5.46 11.83 -4.58
N LEU A 387 -4.36 12.08 -3.84
CA LEU A 387 -3.02 11.69 -4.23
C LEU A 387 -2.22 11.00 -3.10
N PRO A 388 -1.30 10.13 -3.47
CA PRO A 388 -1.23 9.46 -4.76
C PRO A 388 -2.48 8.59 -4.97
N GLU A 389 -2.78 8.22 -6.20
CA GLU A 389 -4.05 7.53 -6.54
C GLU A 389 -4.29 6.25 -5.74
N GLN A 390 -3.21 5.52 -5.42
CA GLN A 390 -3.27 4.29 -4.63
C GLN A 390 -3.69 4.54 -3.16
N LEU A 391 -3.52 5.76 -2.67
CA LEU A 391 -3.81 6.17 -1.29
C LEU A 391 -4.95 7.19 -1.19
N LYS A 392 -5.68 7.45 -2.29
CA LYS A 392 -6.83 8.36 -2.29
C LYS A 392 -7.88 7.97 -1.25
N TRP A 393 -8.60 8.91 -0.73
CA TRP A 393 -9.65 8.67 0.26
C TRP A 393 -10.77 7.82 -0.35
N LYS A 394 -11.08 6.70 0.27
CA LYS A 394 -12.18 5.85 -0.17
C LYS A 394 -13.51 6.59 -0.04
N GLY A 395 -14.33 6.56 -1.08
CA GLY A 395 -15.63 7.19 -1.10
C GLY A 395 -15.63 8.67 -1.50
N VAL A 396 -14.49 9.31 -1.77
CA VAL A 396 -14.48 10.69 -2.27
C VAL A 396 -15.12 10.80 -3.66
N GLU A 397 -14.94 9.79 -4.51
CA GLU A 397 -15.54 9.75 -5.86
C GLU A 397 -16.97 9.22 -5.87
N ASP A 398 -17.35 8.43 -4.85
CA ASP A 398 -18.68 7.83 -4.73
C ASP A 398 -19.09 7.73 -3.26
N LEU A 399 -20.02 8.59 -2.86
CA LEU A 399 -20.62 8.62 -1.51
C LEU A 399 -21.93 7.81 -1.45
N SER A 400 -22.23 6.97 -2.43
CA SER A 400 -23.41 6.10 -2.42
C SER A 400 -23.32 5.02 -1.33
N ALA A 401 -24.46 4.59 -0.82
CA ALA A 401 -24.59 3.48 0.14
C ALA A 401 -23.75 3.63 1.44
N ASN A 402 -23.49 4.86 1.88
CA ASN A 402 -22.70 5.17 3.08
C ASN A 402 -23.54 5.50 4.33
N GLN A 403 -24.84 5.23 4.31
CA GLN A 403 -25.79 5.51 5.42
C GLN A 403 -25.86 7.01 5.78
N LEU A 404 -25.51 7.89 4.85
CA LEU A 404 -25.55 9.33 5.06
C LEU A 404 -26.98 9.76 5.42
N SER A 405 -27.13 10.58 6.47
CA SER A 405 -28.42 11.07 6.96
C SER A 405 -28.42 12.59 7.11
N GLY A 406 -29.59 13.19 7.22
CA GLY A 406 -29.73 14.64 7.29
C GLY A 406 -29.91 15.28 5.91
N SER A 407 -29.63 16.58 5.79
CA SER A 407 -29.70 17.31 4.53
C SER A 407 -28.41 17.17 3.70
N ILE A 408 -28.49 17.44 2.42
CA ILE A 408 -27.30 17.51 1.54
C ILE A 408 -26.41 18.64 2.06
N ALA A 409 -25.15 18.34 2.39
CA ALA A 409 -24.21 19.26 3.01
C ALA A 409 -23.90 20.45 2.09
N SER A 410 -23.95 21.66 2.64
CA SER A 410 -23.62 22.89 1.89
C SER A 410 -22.16 22.94 1.47
N SER A 411 -21.27 22.21 2.15
CA SER A 411 -19.85 22.14 1.80
C SER A 411 -19.57 21.60 0.39
N PHE A 412 -20.49 20.84 -0.20
CA PHE A 412 -20.34 20.39 -1.60
C PHE A 412 -20.19 21.55 -2.58
N GLN A 413 -20.82 22.71 -2.32
CA GLN A 413 -20.72 23.89 -3.21
C GLN A 413 -19.28 24.41 -3.38
N ASN A 414 -18.38 24.08 -2.44
CA ASN A 414 -16.99 24.51 -2.46
C ASN A 414 -16.11 23.61 -3.35
N LEU A 415 -16.61 22.44 -3.77
CA LEU A 415 -15.95 21.56 -4.72
C LEU A 415 -16.26 22.02 -6.16
N THR A 416 -15.63 23.12 -6.58
CA THR A 416 -16.00 23.84 -7.82
C THR A 416 -15.76 23.05 -9.10
N GLU A 417 -14.81 22.14 -9.11
CA GLU A 417 -14.44 21.29 -10.25
C GLU A 417 -15.14 19.92 -10.26
N LEU A 418 -16.02 19.66 -9.28
CA LEU A 418 -16.73 18.39 -9.19
C LEU A 418 -17.64 18.18 -10.41
N GLN A 419 -17.40 17.08 -11.13
CA GLN A 419 -18.16 16.72 -12.34
C GLN A 419 -19.28 15.69 -12.08
N LYS A 420 -19.07 14.79 -11.13
CA LYS A 420 -20.03 13.75 -10.76
C LYS A 420 -20.26 13.79 -9.25
N LEU A 421 -21.52 13.83 -8.85
CA LEU A 421 -21.95 13.70 -7.45
C LEU A 421 -22.90 12.51 -7.33
N ASP A 422 -22.44 11.43 -6.67
CA ASP A 422 -23.27 10.27 -6.38
C ASP A 422 -23.51 10.15 -4.87
N LEU A 423 -24.73 10.38 -4.44
CA LEU A 423 -25.22 10.27 -3.08
C LEU A 423 -26.38 9.25 -2.99
N SER A 424 -26.48 8.35 -3.97
CA SER A 424 -27.58 7.38 -4.03
C SER A 424 -27.55 6.37 -2.89
N SER A 425 -28.70 5.73 -2.63
CA SER A 425 -28.82 4.64 -1.64
C SER A 425 -28.39 5.04 -0.22
N ASN A 426 -28.74 6.27 0.18
CA ASN A 426 -28.47 6.80 1.52
C ASN A 426 -29.81 7.08 2.25
N SER A 427 -29.73 7.72 3.41
CA SER A 427 -30.90 8.14 4.22
C SER A 427 -31.08 9.66 4.21
N LEU A 428 -30.61 10.35 3.17
CA LEU A 428 -30.66 11.79 3.05
C LEU A 428 -32.10 12.31 3.01
N SER A 429 -32.35 13.42 3.67
CA SER A 429 -33.67 14.01 3.86
C SER A 429 -33.65 15.52 3.59
N GLY A 430 -34.80 16.19 3.66
CA GLY A 430 -34.91 17.62 3.36
C GLY A 430 -35.15 17.89 1.87
N GLY A 431 -35.09 19.16 1.49
CA GLY A 431 -35.25 19.60 0.11
C GLY A 431 -33.92 19.59 -0.66
N LEU A 432 -34.02 19.64 -1.99
CA LEU A 432 -32.87 19.80 -2.86
C LEU A 432 -32.31 21.23 -2.76
N PRO A 433 -31.04 21.41 -2.39
CA PRO A 433 -30.46 22.75 -2.24
C PRO A 433 -30.23 23.40 -3.60
N GLU A 434 -30.48 24.72 -3.66
CA GLU A 434 -30.29 25.51 -4.91
C GLU A 434 -28.83 25.60 -5.35
N PHE A 435 -27.86 25.49 -4.44
CA PHE A 435 -26.43 25.54 -4.78
C PHE A 435 -26.01 24.46 -5.78
N LEU A 436 -26.68 23.31 -5.82
CA LEU A 436 -26.40 22.25 -6.82
C LEU A 436 -26.59 22.74 -8.26
N ALA A 437 -27.51 23.69 -8.48
CA ALA A 437 -27.67 24.31 -9.79
C ALA A 437 -26.52 25.29 -10.11
N ASN A 438 -25.87 25.86 -9.13
CA ASN A 438 -24.78 26.83 -9.29
C ASN A 438 -23.42 26.17 -9.53
N MET A 439 -23.25 24.86 -9.26
CA MET A 439 -22.02 24.11 -9.48
C MET A 439 -21.85 23.80 -10.98
N LYS A 440 -21.25 24.71 -11.72
CA LYS A 440 -21.19 24.68 -13.20
C LYS A 440 -20.50 23.44 -13.78
N SER A 441 -19.51 22.89 -13.08
CA SER A 441 -18.73 21.72 -13.53
C SER A 441 -19.49 20.40 -13.41
N LEU A 442 -20.57 20.33 -12.61
CA LEU A 442 -21.36 19.11 -12.45
C LEU A 442 -22.05 18.69 -13.76
N LEU A 443 -21.75 17.49 -14.19
CA LEU A 443 -22.34 16.81 -15.36
C LEU A 443 -23.35 15.74 -14.95
N THR A 444 -23.18 15.13 -13.77
CA THR A 444 -24.05 14.07 -13.26
C THR A 444 -24.33 14.29 -11.77
N ILE A 445 -25.61 14.21 -11.40
CA ILE A 445 -26.07 14.18 -10.00
C ILE A 445 -26.97 12.95 -9.84
N ASN A 446 -26.57 12.02 -8.98
CA ASN A 446 -27.34 10.86 -8.61
C ASN A 446 -27.75 10.94 -7.14
N LEU A 447 -29.03 11.14 -6.87
CA LEU A 447 -29.65 11.23 -5.56
C LEU A 447 -30.70 10.13 -5.34
N SER A 448 -30.71 9.10 -6.18
CA SER A 448 -31.69 8.02 -6.12
C SER A 448 -31.67 7.26 -4.79
N TRP A 449 -32.82 6.70 -4.43
CA TRP A 449 -32.97 5.88 -3.22
C TRP A 449 -32.56 6.60 -1.92
N ASN A 450 -33.20 7.77 -1.67
CA ASN A 450 -33.08 8.57 -0.47
C ASN A 450 -34.47 8.93 0.10
N ASN A 451 -34.52 9.75 1.13
CA ASN A 451 -35.77 10.25 1.74
C ASN A 451 -35.96 11.77 1.50
N LEU A 452 -35.52 12.23 0.34
CA LEU A 452 -35.64 13.65 -0.04
C LEU A 452 -37.11 14.03 -0.25
N LYS A 453 -37.44 15.33 0.01
CA LYS A 453 -38.80 15.84 -0.05
C LYS A 453 -38.88 17.21 -0.74
N GLY A 454 -40.10 17.62 -1.11
CA GLY A 454 -40.31 18.93 -1.72
C GLY A 454 -40.21 18.92 -3.23
N THR A 455 -40.06 20.08 -3.84
CA THR A 455 -39.99 20.26 -5.30
C THR A 455 -38.55 20.39 -5.76
N ILE A 456 -38.29 19.95 -7.01
CA ILE A 456 -36.97 20.15 -7.65
C ILE A 456 -36.84 21.64 -7.98
N PRO A 457 -35.74 22.32 -7.55
CA PRO A 457 -35.48 23.70 -7.93
C PRO A 457 -35.54 23.91 -9.46
N GLN A 458 -36.19 24.99 -9.88
CA GLN A 458 -36.35 25.30 -11.32
C GLN A 458 -34.97 25.38 -12.02
N ALA A 459 -33.98 25.99 -11.37
CA ALA A 459 -32.63 26.10 -11.91
C ALA A 459 -31.98 24.72 -12.19
N LEU A 460 -32.26 23.68 -11.39
CA LEU A 460 -31.79 22.32 -11.67
C LEU A 460 -32.51 21.69 -12.86
N ARG A 461 -33.81 21.90 -12.98
CA ARG A 461 -34.59 21.45 -14.15
C ARG A 461 -34.10 22.09 -15.45
N ASP A 462 -33.74 23.37 -15.38
CA ASP A 462 -33.23 24.08 -16.56
C ASP A 462 -31.83 23.58 -16.96
N ARG A 463 -30.99 23.22 -15.97
CA ARG A 463 -29.71 22.57 -16.23
C ARG A 463 -29.87 21.15 -16.79
N GLU A 464 -30.85 20.39 -16.32
CA GLU A 464 -31.14 19.04 -16.85
C GLU A 464 -31.52 19.12 -18.35
N LYS A 465 -32.34 20.10 -18.75
CA LYS A 465 -32.65 20.38 -20.19
C LYS A 465 -31.39 20.73 -21.00
N ASN A 466 -30.38 21.28 -20.35
CA ASN A 466 -29.12 21.72 -20.95
C ASN A 466 -27.97 20.70 -20.79
N GLY A 467 -28.28 19.41 -20.45
CA GLY A 467 -27.31 18.33 -20.49
C GLY A 467 -26.83 17.81 -19.14
N LEU A 468 -27.26 18.37 -18.00
CA LEU A 468 -27.01 17.77 -16.68
C LEU A 468 -27.80 16.47 -16.55
N LYS A 469 -27.13 15.36 -16.25
CA LYS A 469 -27.81 14.09 -15.96
C LYS A 469 -28.25 14.08 -14.49
N LEU A 470 -29.58 14.12 -14.25
CA LEU A 470 -30.16 14.15 -12.91
C LEU A 470 -30.94 12.85 -12.63
N VAL A 471 -30.50 12.06 -11.64
CA VAL A 471 -31.13 10.77 -11.28
C VAL A 471 -31.67 10.89 -9.85
N MET A 472 -33.01 10.76 -9.69
CA MET A 472 -33.71 10.99 -8.41
C MET A 472 -34.76 9.92 -8.08
N GLN A 473 -34.82 8.82 -8.81
CA GLN A 473 -35.76 7.74 -8.55
C GLN A 473 -35.63 7.21 -7.10
N GLY A 474 -36.69 6.68 -6.53
CA GLY A 474 -36.66 6.12 -5.17
C GLY A 474 -36.72 7.16 -4.04
N ASN A 475 -37.13 8.41 -4.33
CA ASN A 475 -37.43 9.45 -3.33
C ASN A 475 -38.94 9.67 -3.26
N PRO A 476 -39.71 8.94 -2.42
CA PRO A 476 -41.16 8.91 -2.48
C PRO A 476 -41.86 10.24 -2.11
N LYS A 477 -41.15 11.15 -1.46
CA LYS A 477 -41.66 12.48 -1.02
C LYS A 477 -41.16 13.63 -1.89
N LEU A 478 -40.43 13.34 -2.97
CA LEU A 478 -39.93 14.34 -3.89
C LEU A 478 -40.88 14.49 -5.09
N CYS A 479 -41.32 15.71 -5.36
CA CYS A 479 -42.28 16.01 -6.42
C CYS A 479 -41.57 16.48 -7.67
N GLN A 480 -41.94 15.87 -8.82
CA GLN A 480 -41.39 16.26 -10.13
C GLN A 480 -42.10 17.49 -10.72
N THR A 481 -43.31 17.85 -10.27
CA THR A 481 -44.10 18.97 -10.77
C THR A 481 -44.66 19.84 -9.65
N ASP A 482 -45.05 21.09 -9.94
CA ASP A 482 -45.59 22.04 -8.96
C ASP A 482 -46.98 21.69 -8.42
N GLU A 483 -47.63 20.68 -8.94
CA GLU A 483 -49.00 20.26 -8.55
C GLU A 483 -49.07 19.59 -7.17
N CYS A 484 -47.95 19.31 -6.53
CA CYS A 484 -47.93 18.72 -5.18
C CYS A 484 -48.36 19.68 -4.01
N LYS A 485 -48.70 20.92 -4.31
CA LYS A 485 -49.06 21.91 -3.26
C LYS A 485 -50.47 21.77 -2.66
N ASN A 486 -51.34 20.88 -3.20
CA ASN A 486 -52.73 20.81 -2.77
C ASN A 486 -53.23 19.37 -2.62
N SER A 487 -52.78 18.61 -1.63
CA SER A 487 -53.38 17.30 -1.30
C SER A 487 -53.65 17.08 0.21
N ASN A 488 -53.89 18.18 0.98
CA ASN A 488 -54.16 18.00 2.42
C ASN A 488 -55.65 18.00 2.84
N THR A 489 -56.61 17.98 1.90
CA THR A 489 -58.03 18.06 2.28
C THR A 489 -58.90 16.87 1.86
N ARG A 490 -58.34 15.84 1.21
CA ARG A 490 -59.15 14.66 0.79
C ARG A 490 -59.00 13.39 1.65
N PHE A 491 -58.13 13.41 2.65
CA PHE A 491 -57.88 12.22 3.50
C PHE A 491 -58.52 12.24 4.88
N LEU A 492 -59.18 13.32 5.28
CA LEU A 492 -59.81 13.41 6.63
C LEU A 492 -61.09 12.57 6.80
N VAL A 493 -61.78 12.26 5.72
CA VAL A 493 -63.07 11.52 5.78
C VAL A 493 -62.87 10.00 5.87
N PRO A 494 -61.94 9.33 5.13
CA PRO A 494 -61.71 7.87 5.27
C PRO A 494 -60.96 7.50 6.55
N VAL A 495 -60.17 8.38 7.15
CA VAL A 495 -59.42 8.07 8.39
C VAL A 495 -60.34 7.97 9.60
N ALA A 496 -61.42 8.78 9.68
CA ALA A 496 -62.39 8.72 10.78
C ALA A 496 -63.22 7.39 10.71
N ALA A 497 -63.54 6.94 9.51
CA ALA A 497 -64.23 5.65 9.32
C ALA A 497 -63.36 4.44 9.64
N SER A 498 -62.06 4.49 9.35
CA SER A 498 -61.13 3.36 9.62
C SER A 498 -60.79 3.26 11.12
N ILE A 499 -60.70 4.36 11.86
CA ILE A 499 -60.47 4.34 13.30
C ILE A 499 -61.65 3.70 14.04
N ALA A 500 -62.90 3.96 13.63
CA ALA A 500 -64.09 3.32 14.24
C ALA A 500 -64.14 1.81 13.97
N SER A 501 -63.74 1.36 12.78
CA SER A 501 -63.63 -0.05 12.46
C SER A 501 -62.51 -0.78 13.20
N PHE A 502 -61.38 -0.09 13.39
CA PHE A 502 -60.20 -0.66 14.07
C PHE A 502 -60.43 -0.83 15.56
N THR A 503 -61.15 0.12 16.22
CA THR A 503 -61.51 -0.01 17.63
C THR A 503 -62.47 -1.19 17.90
N VAL A 504 -63.39 -1.46 17.01
CA VAL A 504 -64.28 -2.65 17.13
C VAL A 504 -63.46 -3.95 16.94
N ILE A 505 -62.51 -4.00 16.01
CA ILE A 505 -61.68 -5.19 15.80
C ILE A 505 -60.73 -5.39 16.99
N VAL A 506 -60.17 -4.34 17.57
CA VAL A 506 -59.32 -4.45 18.78
C VAL A 506 -60.09 -4.94 19.97
N VAL A 507 -61.32 -4.47 20.19
CA VAL A 507 -62.21 -4.99 21.28
C VAL A 507 -62.54 -6.47 21.09
N VAL A 508 -62.81 -6.88 19.88
CA VAL A 508 -63.07 -8.32 19.57
C VAL A 508 -61.82 -9.17 19.77
N LEU A 509 -60.64 -8.67 19.33
CA LEU A 509 -59.37 -9.37 19.52
C LEU A 509 -58.97 -9.46 20.98
N VAL A 510 -59.25 -8.42 21.79
CA VAL A 510 -58.99 -8.43 23.25
C VAL A 510 -59.91 -9.46 23.93
N LEU A 511 -61.14 -9.53 23.54
CA LEU A 511 -62.08 -10.55 24.07
C LEU A 511 -61.66 -11.98 23.68
N ILE A 512 -61.18 -12.19 22.48
CA ILE A 512 -60.57 -13.46 22.01
C ILE A 512 -59.26 -13.78 22.76
N PHE A 513 -58.46 -12.77 23.03
CA PHE A 513 -57.20 -12.93 23.79
C PHE A 513 -57.45 -13.37 25.24
N PHE A 514 -58.44 -12.79 25.91
CA PHE A 514 -58.83 -13.23 27.27
C PHE A 514 -59.48 -14.64 27.31
N ALA A 515 -60.16 -15.06 26.26
CA ALA A 515 -60.69 -16.40 26.13
C ALA A 515 -59.65 -17.50 25.90
N LYS A 516 -58.44 -17.15 25.35
CA LYS A 516 -57.33 -18.07 25.03
C LYS A 516 -56.22 -18.16 26.06
N LYS A 517 -56.29 -17.44 27.21
CA LYS A 517 -55.26 -17.46 28.25
C LYS A 517 -55.30 -18.67 29.19
N LYS A 518 -55.61 -19.87 28.65
CA LYS A 518 -55.45 -21.15 29.38
C LYS A 518 -54.84 -22.20 28.48
N THR A 519 -53.64 -22.06 28.00
CA THR A 519 -52.74 -23.20 27.70
C THR A 519 -51.30 -22.76 27.52
N LYS A 520 -50.45 -23.46 28.19
CA LYS A 520 -49.02 -23.37 28.48
C LYS A 520 -48.08 -22.96 27.39
N LEU A 521 -47.09 -22.18 27.88
CA LEU A 521 -45.74 -21.97 27.31
C LEU A 521 -45.05 -23.29 26.96
N LYS A 522 -44.55 -23.36 25.73
CA LYS A 522 -43.29 -23.96 25.30
C LYS A 522 -43.18 -23.76 23.78
N GLY A 523 -42.18 -23.06 23.34
CA GLY A 523 -41.91 -22.89 21.90
C GLY A 523 -40.67 -22.02 21.63
N THR A 524 -39.59 -22.68 21.39
CA THR A 524 -38.31 -22.26 20.77
C THR A 524 -38.54 -21.34 19.58
N LEU A 525 -37.71 -20.30 19.44
CA LEU A 525 -37.66 -19.42 18.29
C LEU A 525 -37.31 -20.21 17.02
N ARG A 526 -38.32 -20.56 16.24
CA ARG A 526 -38.18 -21.03 14.86
C ARG A 526 -38.18 -19.81 13.94
N ILE A 527 -36.98 -19.48 13.34
CA ILE A 527 -36.93 -18.58 12.21
C ILE A 527 -37.54 -19.28 11.02
N SER A 528 -38.66 -18.73 10.52
CA SER A 528 -39.47 -19.36 9.52
C SER A 528 -38.80 -19.50 8.17
N TYR A 529 -38.74 -20.70 7.63
CA TYR A 529 -38.34 -21.10 6.27
C TYR A 529 -38.88 -20.18 5.15
N ASN A 530 -40.05 -19.60 5.34
CA ASN A 530 -40.68 -18.71 4.33
C ASN A 530 -39.94 -17.36 4.14
N THR A 531 -39.17 -16.90 5.13
CA THR A 531 -38.42 -15.65 5.00
C THR A 531 -37.17 -15.83 4.13
N ILE A 532 -36.52 -16.99 4.21
CA ILE A 532 -35.36 -17.34 3.40
C ILE A 532 -35.78 -17.55 1.94
N TYR A 533 -36.90 -18.18 1.70
CA TYR A 533 -37.45 -18.41 0.36
C TYR A 533 -37.88 -17.10 -0.34
N SER A 534 -38.41 -16.13 0.41
CA SER A 534 -38.80 -14.82 -0.14
C SER A 534 -37.62 -13.96 -0.52
N ILE A 535 -36.50 -14.06 0.21
CA ILE A 535 -35.23 -13.29 -0.09
C ILE A 535 -34.55 -13.84 -1.35
N LEU A 536 -34.53 -15.19 -1.52
CA LEU A 536 -34.00 -15.80 -2.73
C LEU A 536 -34.86 -15.52 -3.97
N LYS A 537 -36.19 -15.40 -3.77
CA LYS A 537 -37.14 -15.13 -4.86
C LYS A 537 -37.14 -13.68 -5.33
N SER A 538 -36.71 -12.72 -4.51
CA SER A 538 -36.72 -11.28 -4.87
C SER A 538 -35.51 -10.81 -5.70
N HIS A 539 -34.40 -11.57 -5.68
CA HIS A 539 -33.17 -11.16 -6.38
C HIS A 539 -32.67 -12.15 -7.46
N GLY A 540 -33.32 -13.31 -7.65
CA GLY A 540 -32.79 -14.37 -8.53
C GLY A 540 -33.83 -15.17 -9.31
N SER A 541 -35.08 -14.73 -9.42
CA SER A 541 -36.20 -15.60 -9.88
C SER A 541 -36.13 -16.03 -11.36
N VAL A 542 -35.22 -15.54 -12.16
CA VAL A 542 -35.09 -15.91 -13.59
C VAL A 542 -33.95 -16.92 -13.82
N ILE A 543 -32.92 -16.95 -12.94
CA ILE A 543 -31.70 -17.74 -13.16
C ILE A 543 -31.78 -19.12 -12.49
N LEU A 544 -32.44 -19.24 -11.34
CA LEU A 544 -32.58 -20.50 -10.58
C LEU A 544 -33.42 -21.60 -11.28
N THR A 545 -34.08 -21.29 -12.38
CA THR A 545 -34.89 -22.25 -13.14
C THR A 545 -34.10 -23.12 -14.13
N LYS A 546 -32.80 -22.87 -14.34
CA LYS A 546 -31.99 -23.57 -15.35
C LYS A 546 -31.23 -24.79 -14.83
N LYS A 547 -30.95 -24.92 -13.51
CA LYS A 547 -30.23 -26.07 -12.93
C LYS A 547 -31.11 -26.89 -12.01
N LYS A 548 -30.82 -28.19 -11.90
CA LYS A 548 -31.64 -29.14 -11.14
C LYS A 548 -31.49 -28.90 -9.63
N ARG A 549 -32.57 -28.72 -8.95
CA ARG A 549 -32.60 -28.73 -7.49
C ARG A 549 -32.86 -30.18 -7.03
N PHE A 550 -31.96 -30.67 -6.18
CA PHE A 550 -32.05 -31.99 -5.58
C PHE A 550 -32.60 -31.89 -4.15
N THR A 551 -33.34 -32.91 -3.72
CA THR A 551 -33.64 -33.14 -2.32
C THR A 551 -32.44 -33.75 -1.60
N TYR A 552 -32.35 -33.62 -0.28
CA TYR A 552 -31.29 -34.25 0.48
C TYR A 552 -31.28 -35.77 0.36
N SER A 553 -32.47 -36.40 0.32
CA SER A 553 -32.61 -37.83 0.07
C SER A 553 -32.06 -38.26 -1.31
N GLU A 554 -32.22 -37.43 -2.35
CA GLU A 554 -31.59 -37.68 -3.65
C GLU A 554 -30.06 -37.54 -3.54
N VAL A 555 -29.57 -36.61 -2.71
CA VAL A 555 -28.13 -36.48 -2.46
C VAL A 555 -27.57 -37.69 -1.71
N GLU A 556 -28.27 -38.20 -0.71
CA GLU A 556 -27.87 -39.43 -0.03
C GLU A 556 -27.87 -40.63 -0.99
N ALA A 557 -28.89 -40.75 -1.80
CA ALA A 557 -29.02 -41.85 -2.76
C ALA A 557 -27.91 -41.80 -3.83
N MET A 558 -27.66 -40.64 -4.44
CA MET A 558 -26.63 -40.51 -5.48
C MET A 558 -25.19 -40.74 -4.96
N THR A 559 -24.93 -40.47 -3.66
CA THR A 559 -23.62 -40.67 -3.02
C THR A 559 -23.48 -42.03 -2.35
N ASN A 560 -24.44 -42.91 -2.48
CA ASN A 560 -24.54 -44.18 -1.77
C ASN A 560 -24.33 -43.99 -0.24
N ASN A 561 -25.08 -43.05 0.33
CA ASN A 561 -24.97 -42.64 1.73
C ASN A 561 -23.55 -42.17 2.11
N PHE A 562 -22.95 -41.33 1.25
CA PHE A 562 -21.63 -40.70 1.43
C PHE A 562 -20.48 -41.68 1.58
N GLU A 563 -20.54 -42.82 0.90
CA GLU A 563 -19.58 -43.92 1.06
C GLU A 563 -18.18 -43.57 0.60
N ARG A 564 -18.03 -42.86 -0.55
CA ARG A 564 -16.71 -42.58 -1.15
C ARG A 564 -16.35 -41.11 -1.07
N VAL A 565 -15.40 -40.77 -0.22
CA VAL A 565 -14.80 -39.42 -0.11
C VAL A 565 -13.81 -39.21 -1.26
N LEU A 566 -13.92 -38.07 -1.97
CA LEU A 566 -12.99 -37.60 -2.99
C LEU A 566 -11.96 -36.62 -2.40
N GLY A 567 -12.37 -35.82 -1.42
CA GLY A 567 -11.52 -34.86 -0.76
C GLY A 567 -12.22 -34.21 0.44
N GLU A 568 -11.41 -33.73 1.39
CA GLU A 568 -11.85 -33.02 2.58
C GLU A 568 -11.05 -31.73 2.72
N GLY A 569 -11.69 -30.62 3.04
CA GLY A 569 -11.06 -29.32 3.20
C GLY A 569 -11.84 -28.35 4.08
N GLY A 570 -11.31 -27.16 4.28
CA GLY A 570 -11.92 -26.11 5.12
C GLY A 570 -13.33 -25.68 4.70
N PHE A 571 -13.79 -26.08 3.52
CA PHE A 571 -15.10 -25.73 2.94
C PHE A 571 -16.10 -26.87 2.96
N GLY A 572 -15.75 -28.05 3.46
CA GLY A 572 -16.58 -29.23 3.53
C GLY A 572 -15.93 -30.47 2.93
N VAL A 573 -16.72 -31.54 2.86
CA VAL A 573 -16.31 -32.84 2.33
C VAL A 573 -16.91 -33.02 0.94
N VAL A 574 -16.12 -33.53 -0.01
CA VAL A 574 -16.54 -33.83 -1.39
C VAL A 574 -16.67 -35.35 -1.54
N TYR A 575 -17.80 -35.80 -1.99
CA TYR A 575 -18.13 -37.22 -2.20
C TYR A 575 -18.30 -37.55 -3.67
N HIS A 576 -17.94 -38.74 -4.04
CA HIS A 576 -18.30 -39.31 -5.34
C HIS A 576 -19.80 -39.66 -5.34
N GLY A 577 -20.49 -39.34 -6.43
CA GLY A 577 -21.90 -39.68 -6.62
C GLY A 577 -22.17 -40.17 -8.04
N SER A 578 -23.36 -40.71 -8.28
CA SER A 578 -23.84 -41.11 -9.59
C SER A 578 -25.29 -40.68 -9.75
N LEU A 579 -25.58 -39.98 -10.84
CA LEU A 579 -26.99 -39.60 -11.16
C LEU A 579 -27.73 -40.75 -11.86
N ASN A 580 -27.01 -41.53 -12.68
CA ASN A 580 -27.48 -42.71 -13.38
C ASN A 580 -26.26 -43.65 -13.48
N ASP A 581 -26.45 -44.86 -13.97
CA ASP A 581 -25.39 -45.87 -14.10
C ASP A 581 -24.17 -45.43 -14.94
N SER A 582 -24.30 -44.33 -15.71
CA SER A 582 -23.26 -43.81 -16.59
C SER A 582 -22.82 -42.34 -16.30
N GLU A 583 -23.52 -41.62 -15.41
CA GLU A 583 -23.24 -40.18 -15.16
C GLU A 583 -22.74 -39.97 -13.75
N HIS A 584 -21.44 -39.83 -13.62
CA HIS A 584 -20.75 -39.59 -12.34
C HIS A 584 -20.76 -38.11 -11.98
N VAL A 585 -20.87 -37.80 -10.69
CA VAL A 585 -20.86 -36.43 -10.14
C VAL A 585 -19.97 -36.36 -8.90
N ALA A 586 -19.54 -35.13 -8.58
CA ALA A 586 -18.89 -34.82 -7.32
C ALA A 586 -19.87 -34.00 -6.46
N VAL A 587 -20.07 -34.41 -5.22
CA VAL A 587 -21.04 -33.78 -4.30
C VAL A 587 -20.30 -33.17 -3.12
N LYS A 588 -20.31 -31.85 -3.04
CA LYS A 588 -19.69 -31.08 -1.95
C LYS A 588 -20.73 -30.79 -0.88
N LEU A 589 -20.58 -31.38 0.31
CA LEU A 589 -21.39 -31.03 1.48
C LEU A 589 -20.73 -29.88 2.23
N LEU A 590 -21.44 -28.81 2.52
CA LEU A 590 -20.94 -27.68 3.26
C LEU A 590 -21.25 -27.85 4.76
N ALA A 591 -20.27 -27.45 5.59
CA ALA A 591 -20.33 -27.60 7.05
C ALA A 591 -21.54 -26.82 7.66
N GLN A 592 -22.39 -27.52 8.40
CA GLN A 592 -23.64 -27.02 8.95
C GLN A 592 -23.53 -25.91 10.02
N SER A 593 -22.38 -25.71 10.63
CA SER A 593 -22.30 -24.99 11.91
C SER A 593 -21.91 -23.51 11.82
N SER A 594 -21.71 -22.92 10.63
CA SER A 594 -21.28 -21.55 10.52
C SER A 594 -22.10 -20.69 9.54
N THR A 595 -22.43 -19.47 9.98
CA THR A 595 -22.93 -18.39 9.10
C THR A 595 -22.03 -18.17 7.88
N GLN A 596 -20.80 -18.67 7.93
CA GLN A 596 -19.80 -18.60 6.86
C GLN A 596 -20.08 -19.63 5.76
N GLY A 597 -20.46 -20.86 6.11
CA GLY A 597 -20.80 -21.92 5.13
C GLY A 597 -21.97 -21.53 4.24
N TYR A 598 -23.02 -20.94 4.80
CA TYR A 598 -24.17 -20.47 4.01
C TYR A 598 -23.79 -19.31 3.06
N LYS A 599 -22.96 -18.36 3.53
CA LYS A 599 -22.48 -17.27 2.67
C LYS A 599 -21.64 -17.77 1.49
N GLN A 600 -20.81 -18.78 1.73
CA GLN A 600 -19.99 -19.42 0.70
C GLN A 600 -20.86 -20.19 -0.29
N PHE A 601 -21.78 -21.03 0.19
CA PHE A 601 -22.74 -21.73 -0.65
C PHE A 601 -23.49 -20.77 -1.59
N LYS A 602 -24.06 -19.70 -1.03
CA LYS A 602 -24.78 -18.70 -1.81
C LYS A 602 -23.91 -18.07 -2.87
N ALA A 603 -22.70 -17.64 -2.51
CA ALA A 603 -21.74 -17.03 -3.43
C ALA A 603 -21.35 -18.00 -4.56
N GLU A 604 -21.06 -19.27 -4.22
CA GLU A 604 -20.67 -20.30 -5.18
C GLU A 604 -21.81 -20.65 -6.15
N VAL A 605 -23.03 -20.77 -5.65
CA VAL A 605 -24.21 -20.98 -6.50
C VAL A 605 -24.45 -19.79 -7.44
N GLU A 606 -24.49 -18.57 -6.90
CA GLU A 606 -24.75 -17.36 -7.70
C GLU A 606 -23.70 -17.16 -8.80
N LEU A 607 -22.42 -17.51 -8.55
CA LEU A 607 -21.34 -17.43 -9.50
C LEU A 607 -21.46 -18.54 -10.57
N LEU A 608 -21.57 -19.80 -10.15
CA LEU A 608 -21.58 -20.96 -11.05
C LEU A 608 -22.83 -21.05 -11.93
N LEU A 609 -23.92 -20.40 -11.53
CA LEU A 609 -25.11 -20.30 -12.40
C LEU A 609 -24.89 -19.41 -13.63
N ARG A 610 -23.88 -18.50 -13.58
CA ARG A 610 -23.56 -17.56 -14.65
C ARG A 610 -22.36 -18.00 -15.49
N VAL A 611 -21.52 -18.89 -14.95
CA VAL A 611 -20.24 -19.28 -15.54
C VAL A 611 -20.44 -20.56 -16.38
N HIS A 612 -20.08 -20.51 -17.66
CA HIS A 612 -20.11 -21.65 -18.58
C HIS A 612 -18.86 -21.61 -19.46
N HIS A 613 -17.87 -22.42 -19.14
CA HIS A 613 -16.63 -22.52 -19.91
C HIS A 613 -16.04 -23.93 -19.82
N THR A 614 -15.44 -24.43 -20.89
CA THR A 614 -14.89 -25.80 -20.99
C THR A 614 -13.83 -26.08 -19.92
N ASN A 615 -13.05 -25.07 -19.54
CA ASN A 615 -11.97 -25.19 -18.57
C ASN A 615 -12.35 -24.72 -17.15
N LEU A 616 -13.65 -24.65 -16.85
CA LEU A 616 -14.19 -24.42 -15.52
C LEU A 616 -15.16 -25.52 -15.15
N VAL A 617 -15.14 -25.94 -13.87
CA VAL A 617 -16.05 -27.00 -13.37
C VAL A 617 -17.48 -26.54 -13.46
N ASN A 618 -18.34 -27.40 -14.03
CA ASN A 618 -19.73 -27.11 -14.24
C ASN A 618 -20.60 -27.56 -13.06
N LEU A 619 -21.45 -26.68 -12.56
CA LEU A 619 -22.46 -27.02 -11.56
C LEU A 619 -23.60 -27.80 -12.23
N VAL A 620 -23.84 -29.00 -11.80
CA VAL A 620 -24.97 -29.84 -12.26
C VAL A 620 -26.25 -29.46 -11.55
N GLY A 621 -26.18 -29.28 -10.24
CA GLY A 621 -27.31 -28.87 -9.41
C GLY A 621 -26.93 -28.57 -7.96
N TYR A 622 -27.94 -28.38 -7.11
CA TYR A 622 -27.71 -28.01 -5.70
C TYR A 622 -28.85 -28.54 -4.82
N CYS A 623 -28.57 -28.73 -3.53
CA CYS A 623 -29.55 -29.02 -2.49
C CYS A 623 -29.63 -27.90 -1.47
N ILE A 624 -30.84 -27.49 -1.12
CA ILE A 624 -31.13 -26.58 0.00
C ILE A 624 -32.30 -27.16 0.74
N GLU A 625 -32.09 -27.90 1.81
CA GLU A 625 -33.14 -28.44 2.66
C GLU A 625 -32.77 -28.28 4.13
N GLU A 626 -33.62 -27.58 4.90
CA GLU A 626 -33.45 -27.28 6.32
C GLU A 626 -32.05 -26.76 6.62
N ASP A 627 -31.23 -27.59 7.26
CA ASP A 627 -29.84 -27.25 7.59
C ASP A 627 -28.80 -27.92 6.67
N GLN A 628 -29.27 -28.59 5.58
CA GLN A 628 -28.41 -29.34 4.67
C GLN A 628 -28.16 -28.55 3.37
N LEU A 629 -26.86 -28.28 3.08
CA LEU A 629 -26.42 -27.58 1.88
C LEU A 629 -25.47 -28.46 1.09
N ALA A 630 -25.80 -28.74 -0.16
CA ALA A 630 -24.94 -29.50 -1.05
C ALA A 630 -24.84 -28.86 -2.44
N LEU A 631 -23.67 -28.97 -3.06
CA LEU A 631 -23.42 -28.60 -4.43
C LEU A 631 -23.04 -29.85 -5.23
N VAL A 632 -23.64 -30.02 -6.38
CA VAL A 632 -23.42 -31.18 -7.27
C VAL A 632 -22.71 -30.69 -8.52
N TYR A 633 -21.49 -31.20 -8.77
CA TYR A 633 -20.65 -30.85 -9.89
C TYR A 633 -20.46 -32.00 -10.86
N GLU A 634 -20.00 -31.70 -12.07
CA GLU A 634 -19.43 -32.71 -12.95
C GLU A 634 -18.23 -33.38 -12.28
N PHE A 635 -18.02 -34.65 -12.58
CA PHE A 635 -16.92 -35.45 -12.01
C PHE A 635 -15.70 -35.43 -12.90
N ALA A 636 -14.53 -35.06 -12.36
CA ALA A 636 -13.26 -35.13 -13.03
C ALA A 636 -12.54 -36.42 -12.62
N SER A 637 -12.44 -37.37 -13.56
CA SER A 637 -12.03 -38.74 -13.25
C SER A 637 -10.53 -38.92 -12.96
N ASN A 638 -9.68 -37.98 -13.43
CA ASN A 638 -8.23 -38.04 -13.23
C ASN A 638 -7.73 -37.20 -12.03
N GLY A 639 -8.64 -36.79 -11.12
CA GLY A 639 -8.26 -36.09 -9.89
C GLY A 639 -7.68 -34.69 -10.09
N ASP A 640 -6.81 -34.25 -9.20
CA ASP A 640 -6.21 -32.92 -9.26
C ASP A 640 -4.76 -32.94 -9.81
N LEU A 641 -4.32 -31.79 -10.32
CA LEU A 641 -2.99 -31.63 -10.91
C LEU A 641 -1.86 -31.89 -9.91
N LYS A 642 -2.04 -31.58 -8.62
CA LYS A 642 -0.98 -31.77 -7.61
C LYS A 642 -0.61 -33.23 -7.44
N GLN A 643 -1.61 -34.15 -7.44
CA GLN A 643 -1.38 -35.60 -7.35
C GLN A 643 -0.50 -36.11 -8.50
N HIS A 644 -0.70 -35.55 -9.70
CA HIS A 644 0.10 -35.90 -10.87
C HIS A 644 1.52 -35.34 -10.84
N LEU A 645 1.72 -34.13 -10.29
CA LEU A 645 3.05 -33.54 -10.14
C LEU A 645 3.89 -34.21 -9.05
N LEU A 646 3.26 -34.70 -7.97
CA LEU A 646 3.95 -35.39 -6.89
C LEU A 646 4.17 -36.88 -7.15
N GLY A 647 3.63 -37.45 -8.25
CA GLY A 647 3.74 -38.87 -8.57
C GLY A 647 2.86 -39.78 -7.69
N GLU A 648 1.87 -39.22 -6.99
CA GLU A 648 0.93 -39.95 -6.13
C GLU A 648 -0.21 -40.64 -6.93
N SER A 649 -0.38 -40.24 -8.19
CA SER A 649 -1.37 -40.86 -9.08
C SER A 649 -0.82 -42.19 -9.68
N GLN A 650 -1.68 -43.21 -9.73
CA GLN A 650 -1.34 -44.50 -10.35
C GLN A 650 -1.23 -44.41 -11.90
N GLY A 651 -1.24 -43.20 -12.47
CA GLY A 651 -1.21 -42.88 -13.88
C GLY A 651 0.18 -42.56 -14.44
N VAL A 652 0.23 -42.35 -15.76
CA VAL A 652 1.45 -41.95 -16.48
C VAL A 652 1.84 -40.53 -16.06
N ALA A 653 3.13 -40.32 -15.76
CA ALA A 653 3.66 -39.00 -15.44
C ALA A 653 3.38 -37.99 -16.58
N LEU A 654 2.91 -36.78 -16.24
CA LEU A 654 2.63 -35.74 -17.22
C LEU A 654 3.94 -35.28 -17.88
N ASN A 655 4.07 -35.50 -19.20
CA ASN A 655 5.17 -34.96 -19.99
C ASN A 655 5.04 -33.43 -20.14
N TRP A 656 6.09 -32.78 -20.63
CA TRP A 656 6.16 -31.33 -20.71
C TRP A 656 5.04 -30.71 -21.56
N ALA A 657 4.76 -31.28 -22.74
CA ALA A 657 3.69 -30.82 -23.61
C ALA A 657 2.29 -30.88 -22.93
N SER A 658 2.03 -31.97 -22.17
CA SER A 658 0.77 -32.09 -21.38
C SER A 658 0.68 -31.05 -20.28
N ARG A 659 1.78 -30.75 -19.56
CA ARG A 659 1.83 -29.69 -18.56
C ARG A 659 1.55 -28.32 -19.16
N LEU A 660 2.14 -27.98 -20.28
CA LEU A 660 1.89 -26.73 -21.01
C LEU A 660 0.43 -26.60 -21.47
N ARG A 661 -0.16 -27.72 -21.96
CA ARG A 661 -1.57 -27.73 -22.35
C ARG A 661 -2.49 -27.48 -21.15
N ILE A 662 -2.27 -28.18 -20.05
CA ILE A 662 -3.03 -27.97 -18.79
C ILE A 662 -2.88 -26.52 -18.29
N ALA A 663 -1.66 -25.95 -18.35
CA ALA A 663 -1.40 -24.56 -18.00
C ALA A 663 -2.21 -23.60 -18.90
N MET A 664 -2.18 -23.82 -20.21
CA MET A 664 -2.92 -23.00 -21.18
C MET A 664 -4.43 -23.08 -20.95
N GLU A 665 -4.98 -24.28 -20.75
CA GLU A 665 -6.39 -24.51 -20.50
C GLU A 665 -6.85 -23.84 -19.19
N THR A 666 -6.05 -23.95 -18.12
CA THR A 666 -6.28 -23.24 -16.86
C THR A 666 -6.25 -21.72 -17.04
N ALA A 667 -5.29 -21.22 -17.81
CA ALA A 667 -5.18 -19.80 -18.13
C ALA A 667 -6.38 -19.28 -18.93
N GLN A 668 -6.91 -20.08 -19.87
CA GLN A 668 -8.15 -19.76 -20.61
C GLN A 668 -9.37 -19.71 -19.70
N GLY A 669 -9.48 -20.60 -18.70
CA GLY A 669 -10.51 -20.53 -17.68
C GLY A 669 -10.46 -19.22 -16.87
N LEU A 670 -9.26 -18.80 -16.45
CA LEU A 670 -9.04 -17.54 -15.75
C LEU A 670 -9.30 -16.32 -16.65
N GLU A 671 -8.84 -16.36 -17.90
CA GLU A 671 -9.15 -15.30 -18.87
C GLU A 671 -10.65 -15.10 -19.04
N TYR A 672 -11.41 -16.18 -19.14
CA TYR A 672 -12.87 -16.11 -19.22
C TYR A 672 -13.49 -15.48 -17.97
N LEU A 673 -13.01 -15.80 -16.75
CA LEU A 673 -13.48 -15.17 -15.52
C LEU A 673 -13.19 -13.67 -15.50
N HIS A 674 -11.98 -13.25 -15.93
CA HIS A 674 -11.53 -11.86 -15.87
C HIS A 674 -12.16 -10.96 -16.93
N ILE A 675 -12.48 -11.51 -18.12
CA ILE A 675 -12.88 -10.71 -19.28
C ILE A 675 -14.21 -11.20 -19.89
N GLY A 676 -14.44 -12.51 -19.92
CA GLY A 676 -15.60 -13.12 -20.56
C GLY A 676 -16.87 -13.11 -19.71
N CYS A 677 -16.73 -12.89 -18.41
CA CYS A 677 -17.85 -12.78 -17.46
C CYS A 677 -18.31 -11.34 -17.31
N GLU A 678 -19.62 -11.13 -17.14
CA GLU A 678 -20.22 -9.82 -16.83
C GLU A 678 -21.14 -9.95 -15.61
N PRO A 679 -20.78 -9.30 -14.48
CA PRO A 679 -19.51 -8.60 -14.22
C PRO A 679 -18.31 -9.54 -14.14
N PRO A 680 -17.08 -9.04 -14.40
CA PRO A 680 -15.85 -9.80 -14.25
C PRO A 680 -15.67 -10.42 -12.87
N MET A 681 -14.92 -11.53 -12.80
CA MET A 681 -14.73 -12.29 -11.58
C MET A 681 -13.27 -12.61 -11.30
N ILE A 682 -12.91 -12.66 -10.03
CA ILE A 682 -11.62 -13.13 -9.54
C ILE A 682 -11.85 -14.46 -8.82
N HIS A 683 -11.02 -15.46 -9.14
CA HIS A 683 -11.11 -16.79 -8.53
C HIS A 683 -10.63 -16.78 -7.08
N ARG A 684 -9.48 -16.15 -6.80
CA ARG A 684 -8.92 -15.90 -5.46
C ARG A 684 -8.29 -17.10 -4.75
N ASP A 685 -8.46 -18.32 -5.28
CA ASP A 685 -7.80 -19.52 -4.72
C ASP A 685 -7.26 -20.45 -5.83
N VAL A 686 -6.49 -19.86 -6.77
CA VAL A 686 -5.84 -20.61 -7.85
C VAL A 686 -4.66 -21.39 -7.26
N LYS A 687 -4.72 -22.72 -7.35
CA LYS A 687 -3.69 -23.65 -6.86
C LYS A 687 -3.80 -25.01 -7.55
N THR A 688 -2.78 -25.81 -7.50
CA THR A 688 -2.72 -27.11 -8.21
C THR A 688 -3.79 -28.12 -7.76
N THR A 689 -4.25 -28.06 -6.50
CA THR A 689 -5.35 -28.90 -6.00
C THR A 689 -6.74 -28.47 -6.48
N ASN A 690 -6.88 -27.23 -6.98
CA ASN A 690 -8.13 -26.71 -7.55
C ASN A 690 -8.15 -26.81 -9.09
N ILE A 691 -7.13 -27.39 -9.71
CA ILE A 691 -7.09 -27.71 -11.14
C ILE A 691 -7.36 -29.19 -11.29
N LEU A 692 -8.59 -29.54 -11.67
CA LEU A 692 -9.03 -30.92 -11.85
C LEU A 692 -8.79 -31.36 -13.30
N LEU A 693 -8.56 -32.64 -13.49
CA LEU A 693 -8.34 -33.25 -14.81
C LEU A 693 -9.50 -34.20 -15.15
N ASP A 694 -10.15 -33.97 -16.28
CA ASP A 694 -11.20 -34.83 -16.77
C ASP A 694 -10.65 -36.14 -17.39
N GLU A 695 -11.50 -36.95 -17.94
CA GLU A 695 -11.14 -38.25 -18.57
C GLU A 695 -10.13 -38.14 -19.71
N ASN A 696 -10.03 -36.96 -20.35
CA ASN A 696 -9.12 -36.65 -21.44
C ASN A 696 -7.89 -35.85 -20.99
N TYR A 697 -7.69 -35.71 -19.67
CA TYR A 697 -6.67 -34.85 -19.08
C TYR A 697 -6.82 -33.37 -19.46
N GLN A 698 -8.06 -32.91 -19.74
CA GLN A 698 -8.35 -31.50 -19.92
C GLN A 698 -8.48 -30.82 -18.55
N ALA A 699 -7.93 -29.62 -18.42
CA ALA A 699 -7.96 -28.89 -17.17
C ALA A 699 -9.32 -28.22 -16.93
N LYS A 700 -9.83 -28.36 -15.71
CA LYS A 700 -11.03 -27.70 -15.21
C LYS A 700 -10.74 -27.04 -13.87
N LEU A 701 -10.76 -25.70 -13.84
CA LEU A 701 -10.57 -24.94 -12.60
C LEU A 701 -11.81 -25.03 -11.72
N ALA A 702 -11.63 -25.35 -10.44
CA ALA A 702 -12.69 -25.68 -9.47
C ALA A 702 -12.56 -24.86 -8.20
N ASP A 703 -13.57 -24.96 -7.32
CA ASP A 703 -13.67 -24.34 -5.98
C ASP A 703 -13.80 -22.80 -5.99
N PHE A 704 -15.01 -22.35 -6.29
CA PHE A 704 -15.37 -20.93 -6.34
C PHE A 704 -15.81 -20.35 -4.98
N GLY A 705 -15.62 -21.07 -3.87
CA GLY A 705 -16.04 -20.66 -2.53
C GLY A 705 -15.46 -19.34 -2.02
N LEU A 706 -14.31 -18.92 -2.55
CA LEU A 706 -13.66 -17.65 -2.25
C LEU A 706 -13.82 -16.59 -3.36
N SER A 707 -14.37 -16.95 -4.50
CA SER A 707 -14.46 -16.08 -5.68
C SER A 707 -15.30 -14.83 -5.43
N ARG A 708 -15.01 -13.77 -6.17
CA ARG A 708 -15.70 -12.48 -6.08
C ARG A 708 -15.95 -11.90 -7.46
N SER A 709 -17.13 -11.34 -7.66
CA SER A 709 -17.45 -10.53 -8.84
C SER A 709 -17.20 -9.07 -8.55
N PHE A 710 -16.73 -8.34 -9.57
CA PHE A 710 -16.66 -6.89 -9.49
C PHE A 710 -18.07 -6.29 -9.53
N PRO A 711 -18.34 -5.21 -8.76
CA PRO A 711 -19.55 -4.43 -8.94
C PRO A 711 -19.59 -3.80 -10.33
N ILE A 712 -20.77 -3.77 -10.97
CA ILE A 712 -20.93 -3.16 -12.30
C ILE A 712 -20.62 -1.65 -12.22
N GLY A 713 -19.67 -1.17 -13.03
CA GLY A 713 -19.32 0.25 -13.12
C GLY A 713 -18.27 0.75 -12.14
N VAL A 714 -17.57 -0.12 -11.43
CA VAL A 714 -16.45 0.20 -10.54
C VAL A 714 -15.14 -0.29 -11.15
N GLU A 715 -14.03 0.38 -10.83
CA GLU A 715 -12.67 -0.01 -11.24
C GLU A 715 -12.36 -1.48 -10.92
N ARG A 716 -11.44 -2.09 -11.71
CA ARG A 716 -11.09 -3.52 -11.65
C ARG A 716 -10.31 -3.93 -10.39
N HIS A 717 -10.70 -3.41 -9.23
CA HIS A 717 -10.14 -3.81 -7.93
C HIS A 717 -11.18 -3.76 -6.82
N MET A 718 -11.02 -4.61 -5.81
CA MET A 718 -11.95 -4.72 -4.69
C MET A 718 -11.19 -4.80 -3.37
N SER A 719 -11.55 -3.95 -2.40
CA SER A 719 -11.07 -4.10 -1.02
C SER A 719 -11.87 -5.21 -0.32
N THR A 720 -11.17 -6.23 0.14
CA THR A 720 -11.81 -7.36 0.84
C THR A 720 -10.83 -7.97 1.84
N ASN A 721 -11.37 -8.62 2.89
CA ASN A 721 -10.54 -9.38 3.82
C ASN A 721 -9.67 -10.37 3.04
N VAL A 722 -8.39 -10.46 3.40
CA VAL A 722 -7.46 -11.38 2.76
C VAL A 722 -7.96 -12.81 2.94
N ALA A 723 -8.03 -13.53 1.84
CA ALA A 723 -8.32 -14.96 1.81
C ALA A 723 -7.62 -15.59 0.61
N GLY A 724 -7.29 -16.87 0.74
CA GLY A 724 -6.56 -17.67 -0.24
C GLY A 724 -5.64 -18.66 0.46
N THR A 725 -4.94 -19.45 -0.32
CA THR A 725 -4.06 -20.51 0.20
C THR A 725 -2.63 -19.98 0.43
N PRO A 726 -2.02 -20.15 1.63
CA PRO A 726 -0.65 -19.74 1.90
C PRO A 726 0.35 -20.29 0.87
N GLY A 727 1.23 -19.42 0.38
CA GLY A 727 2.21 -19.72 -0.66
C GLY A 727 1.74 -19.38 -2.09
N TYR A 728 0.43 -19.43 -2.38
CA TYR A 728 -0.15 -18.97 -3.65
C TYR A 728 -0.70 -17.55 -3.55
N LEU A 729 -0.86 -17.05 -2.33
CA LEU A 729 -1.45 -15.76 -2.06
C LEU A 729 -0.56 -14.63 -2.59
N ASP A 730 -1.14 -13.75 -3.38
CA ASP A 730 -0.49 -12.56 -3.92
C ASP A 730 0.02 -11.67 -2.76
N PRO A 731 1.32 -11.38 -2.68
CA PRO A 731 1.89 -10.57 -1.61
C PRO A 731 1.35 -9.12 -1.62
N GLU A 732 1.07 -8.54 -2.79
CA GLU A 732 0.50 -7.21 -2.88
C GLU A 732 -0.96 -7.19 -2.39
N TYR A 733 -1.77 -8.18 -2.78
CA TYR A 733 -3.12 -8.34 -2.24
C TYR A 733 -3.09 -8.60 -0.72
N PHE A 734 -2.17 -9.44 -0.25
CA PHE A 734 -1.99 -9.70 1.18
C PHE A 734 -1.64 -8.43 1.97
N GLN A 735 -0.80 -7.57 1.42
CA GLN A 735 -0.35 -6.33 2.05
C GLN A 735 -1.41 -5.23 1.99
N THR A 736 -2.09 -5.10 0.84
CA THR A 736 -2.95 -3.94 0.57
C THR A 736 -4.43 -4.19 0.85
N ASN A 737 -4.86 -5.45 1.02
CA ASN A 737 -6.25 -5.92 0.99
C ASN A 737 -6.98 -5.60 -0.35
N TRP A 738 -6.22 -5.25 -1.39
CA TRP A 738 -6.76 -4.90 -2.71
C TRP A 738 -6.70 -6.11 -3.63
N LEU A 739 -7.86 -6.72 -3.82
CA LEU A 739 -8.02 -7.85 -4.71
C LEU A 739 -8.20 -7.35 -6.14
N THR A 740 -7.38 -7.83 -7.05
CA THR A 740 -7.44 -7.53 -8.49
C THR A 740 -7.35 -8.82 -9.31
N GLU A 741 -7.65 -8.75 -10.61
CA GLU A 741 -7.39 -9.85 -11.53
C GLU A 741 -5.91 -10.30 -11.52
N LYS A 742 -4.99 -9.37 -11.20
CA LYS A 742 -3.54 -9.65 -11.10
C LYS A 742 -3.18 -10.53 -9.90
N SER A 743 -4.06 -10.65 -8.91
CA SER A 743 -3.87 -11.58 -7.80
C SER A 743 -4.01 -13.03 -8.26
N ASP A 744 -4.97 -13.34 -9.16
CA ASP A 744 -5.06 -14.66 -9.79
C ASP A 744 -3.85 -14.94 -10.70
N VAL A 745 -3.33 -13.91 -11.39
CA VAL A 745 -2.12 -14.03 -12.22
C VAL A 745 -0.91 -14.43 -11.38
N TYR A 746 -0.76 -13.84 -10.18
CA TYR A 746 0.31 -14.23 -9.26
C TYR A 746 0.18 -15.70 -8.84
N SER A 747 -1.00 -16.10 -8.39
CA SER A 747 -1.30 -17.47 -7.97
C SER A 747 -1.08 -18.47 -9.13
N PHE A 748 -1.48 -18.10 -10.34
CA PHE A 748 -1.23 -18.88 -11.55
C PHE A 748 0.28 -19.00 -11.85
N GLY A 749 1.06 -17.94 -11.66
CA GLY A 749 2.52 -17.96 -11.76
C GLY A 749 3.15 -18.98 -10.81
N ILE A 750 2.66 -19.10 -9.58
CA ILE A 750 3.10 -20.14 -8.62
C ILE A 750 2.74 -21.53 -9.12
N VAL A 751 1.51 -21.73 -9.64
CA VAL A 751 1.10 -23.00 -10.28
C VAL A 751 2.06 -23.37 -11.42
N LEU A 752 2.40 -22.41 -12.28
CA LEU A 752 3.31 -22.63 -13.39
C LEU A 752 4.72 -23.04 -12.91
N LEU A 753 5.22 -22.44 -11.83
CA LEU A 753 6.47 -22.87 -11.19
C LEU A 753 6.39 -24.29 -10.63
N GLU A 754 5.28 -24.71 -10.01
CA GLU A 754 5.09 -26.09 -9.58
C GLU A 754 5.09 -27.06 -10.78
N MET A 755 4.42 -26.69 -11.90
CA MET A 755 4.39 -27.50 -13.11
C MET A 755 5.76 -27.67 -13.77
N ILE A 756 6.62 -26.65 -13.67
CA ILE A 756 7.98 -26.70 -14.21
C ILE A 756 8.89 -27.56 -13.33
N THR A 757 8.77 -27.42 -12.01
CA THR A 757 9.75 -27.96 -11.07
C THR A 757 9.33 -29.25 -10.38
N SER A 758 8.02 -29.54 -10.33
CA SER A 758 7.39 -30.57 -9.46
C SER A 758 7.80 -30.45 -7.99
N GLN A 759 8.10 -29.24 -7.53
CA GLN A 759 8.54 -28.97 -6.16
C GLN A 759 7.41 -28.30 -5.37
N PRO A 760 7.29 -28.58 -4.05
CA PRO A 760 6.29 -27.93 -3.20
C PRO A 760 6.53 -26.41 -3.14
N VAL A 761 5.45 -25.64 -3.02
CA VAL A 761 5.50 -24.18 -2.99
C VAL A 761 6.35 -23.65 -1.83
N ILE A 762 6.20 -24.23 -0.65
CA ILE A 762 6.99 -23.89 0.54
C ILE A 762 7.77 -25.12 0.99
N GLN A 763 9.11 -24.99 1.11
CA GLN A 763 9.99 -26.03 1.62
C GLN A 763 11.06 -25.43 2.51
N GLN A 764 10.99 -25.69 3.80
CA GLN A 764 11.88 -25.12 4.83
C GLN A 764 13.37 -25.52 4.67
N SER A 765 13.65 -26.65 4.05
CA SER A 765 15.02 -27.11 3.78
C SER A 765 15.74 -26.36 2.65
N ARG A 766 15.03 -25.57 1.85
CA ARG A 766 15.64 -24.76 0.80
C ARG A 766 16.33 -23.53 1.38
N LYS A 767 17.39 -23.06 0.71
CA LYS A 767 18.05 -21.78 1.05
C LYS A 767 17.06 -20.59 1.00
N LYS A 768 16.07 -20.67 0.12
CA LYS A 768 14.89 -19.79 0.04
C LYS A 768 13.66 -20.69 0.14
N PRO A 769 12.84 -20.59 1.19
CA PRO A 769 11.73 -21.50 1.41
C PRO A 769 10.65 -21.44 0.33
N HIS A 770 10.34 -20.25 -0.17
CA HIS A 770 9.29 -20.04 -1.18
C HIS A 770 9.79 -20.36 -2.59
N ILE A 771 8.97 -21.05 -3.40
CA ILE A 771 9.35 -21.56 -4.74
C ILE A 771 9.77 -20.40 -5.68
N ALA A 772 9.05 -19.27 -5.70
CA ALA A 772 9.36 -18.14 -6.57
C ALA A 772 10.74 -17.53 -6.26
N GLU A 773 11.10 -17.38 -4.99
CA GLU A 773 12.40 -16.87 -4.57
C GLU A 773 13.52 -17.87 -4.88
N TRP A 774 13.26 -19.16 -4.68
CA TRP A 774 14.21 -20.21 -4.98
C TRP A 774 14.50 -20.27 -6.46
N VAL A 775 13.48 -20.32 -7.34
CA VAL A 775 13.66 -20.32 -8.80
C VAL A 775 14.37 -19.04 -9.26
N GLY A 776 13.99 -17.87 -8.74
CA GLY A 776 14.67 -16.60 -9.05
C GLY A 776 16.16 -16.62 -8.68
N LEU A 777 16.54 -17.28 -7.57
CA LEU A 777 17.94 -17.45 -7.18
C LEU A 777 18.70 -18.38 -8.14
N MET A 778 18.08 -19.50 -8.58
CA MET A 778 18.67 -20.46 -9.51
C MET A 778 18.87 -19.85 -10.89
N LEU A 779 17.88 -19.09 -11.40
CA LEU A 779 18.00 -18.36 -12.66
C LEU A 779 19.14 -17.35 -12.65
N LYS A 780 19.33 -16.59 -11.57
CA LYS A 780 20.48 -15.67 -11.43
C LYS A 780 21.84 -16.37 -11.50
N ARG A 781 21.89 -17.69 -11.26
CA ARG A 781 23.09 -18.51 -11.37
C ARG A 781 23.24 -19.20 -12.72
N GLY A 782 22.24 -19.08 -13.61
CA GLY A 782 22.21 -19.79 -14.90
C GLY A 782 21.92 -21.28 -14.76
N ASP A 783 21.42 -21.74 -13.62
CA ASP A 783 21.29 -23.17 -13.29
C ASP A 783 19.87 -23.69 -13.58
N ILE A 784 19.55 -23.84 -14.87
CA ILE A 784 18.21 -24.24 -15.30
C ILE A 784 17.99 -25.74 -15.17
N GLU A 785 19.03 -26.53 -15.40
CA GLU A 785 18.92 -27.99 -15.33
C GLU A 785 18.44 -28.46 -13.95
N ASN A 786 18.86 -27.78 -12.89
CA ASN A 786 18.41 -28.05 -11.52
C ASN A 786 17.07 -27.43 -11.14
N ILE A 787 16.48 -26.59 -12.00
CA ILE A 787 15.10 -26.05 -11.84
C ILE A 787 14.07 -27.06 -12.35
N MET A 788 14.34 -27.69 -13.48
CA MET A 788 13.40 -28.59 -14.15
C MET A 788 13.13 -29.86 -13.35
N ASP A 789 11.88 -30.35 -13.45
CA ASP A 789 11.52 -31.65 -12.89
C ASP A 789 12.40 -32.78 -13.47
N PRO A 790 13.18 -33.48 -12.64
CA PRO A 790 14.02 -34.58 -13.11
C PRO A 790 13.24 -35.70 -13.80
N ASN A 791 11.97 -35.89 -13.48
CA ASN A 791 11.08 -36.88 -14.05
C ASN A 791 10.72 -36.59 -15.53
N LEU A 792 11.01 -35.41 -16.03
CA LEU A 792 10.90 -35.12 -17.47
C LEU A 792 12.06 -35.68 -18.31
N HIS A 793 13.14 -36.20 -17.69
CA HIS A 793 14.27 -36.83 -18.32
C HIS A 793 14.89 -36.06 -19.50
N GLY A 794 14.77 -34.71 -19.49
CA GLY A 794 15.23 -33.84 -20.59
C GLY A 794 14.38 -33.91 -21.87
N ASP A 795 13.21 -34.56 -21.84
CA ASP A 795 12.30 -34.61 -22.98
C ASP A 795 11.40 -33.37 -23.07
N TYR A 796 12.04 -32.23 -23.36
CA TYR A 796 11.40 -30.91 -23.56
C TYR A 796 12.23 -30.08 -24.55
N ASP A 797 11.60 -29.11 -25.19
CA ASP A 797 12.32 -28.08 -25.95
C ASP A 797 12.85 -26.98 -25.02
N SER A 798 14.15 -26.65 -25.14
CA SER A 798 14.79 -25.67 -24.25
C SER A 798 14.20 -24.25 -24.37
N SER A 799 13.78 -23.86 -25.60
CA SER A 799 13.18 -22.54 -25.84
C SER A 799 11.80 -22.44 -25.20
N SER A 800 11.01 -23.53 -25.28
CA SER A 800 9.71 -23.68 -24.63
C SER A 800 9.82 -23.53 -23.09
N VAL A 801 10.82 -24.20 -22.50
CA VAL A 801 11.09 -24.15 -21.06
C VAL A 801 11.52 -22.76 -20.61
N TRP A 802 12.48 -22.15 -21.33
CA TRP A 802 12.93 -20.79 -21.04
C TRP A 802 11.78 -19.79 -21.04
N LYS A 803 10.96 -19.83 -22.06
CA LYS A 803 9.81 -18.96 -22.22
C LYS A 803 8.78 -19.17 -21.12
N ALA A 804 8.50 -20.42 -20.73
CA ALA A 804 7.60 -20.74 -19.64
C ALA A 804 8.13 -20.26 -18.28
N LEU A 805 9.46 -20.36 -18.03
CA LEU A 805 10.10 -19.82 -16.82
C LEU A 805 10.03 -18.29 -16.76
N GLU A 806 10.33 -17.61 -17.87
CA GLU A 806 10.23 -16.15 -17.97
C GLU A 806 8.80 -15.67 -17.71
N LEU A 807 7.82 -16.34 -18.31
CA LEU A 807 6.40 -16.08 -18.07
C LEU A 807 6.03 -16.29 -16.60
N ALA A 808 6.45 -17.40 -16.00
CA ALA A 808 6.16 -17.68 -14.58
C ALA A 808 6.74 -16.61 -13.67
N ILE A 809 8.00 -16.18 -13.89
CA ILE A 809 8.63 -15.11 -13.12
C ILE A 809 7.94 -13.77 -13.33
N SER A 810 7.49 -13.46 -14.54
CA SER A 810 6.73 -12.24 -14.81
C SER A 810 5.37 -12.24 -14.09
N CYS A 811 4.69 -13.39 -14.01
CA CYS A 811 3.43 -13.55 -13.27
C CYS A 811 3.60 -13.37 -11.76
N VAL A 812 4.71 -13.85 -11.18
CA VAL A 812 5.00 -13.72 -9.74
C VAL A 812 5.71 -12.40 -9.37
N ASN A 813 5.72 -11.41 -10.26
CA ASN A 813 6.29 -10.11 -9.95
C ASN A 813 5.63 -9.51 -8.69
N PRO A 814 6.39 -8.98 -7.72
CA PRO A 814 5.82 -8.37 -6.51
C PRO A 814 4.80 -7.25 -6.81
N SER A 815 5.03 -6.46 -7.86
CA SER A 815 4.11 -5.40 -8.29
C SER A 815 3.09 -5.93 -9.30
N SER A 816 1.79 -5.80 -8.99
CA SER A 816 0.66 -6.21 -9.85
C SER A 816 0.68 -5.53 -11.22
N LEU A 817 1.13 -4.27 -11.27
CA LEU A 817 1.23 -3.48 -12.51
C LEU A 817 2.21 -4.08 -13.53
N ARG A 818 3.22 -4.82 -13.06
CA ARG A 818 4.24 -5.45 -13.92
C ARG A 818 3.86 -6.87 -14.34
N ARG A 819 2.80 -7.44 -13.78
CA ARG A 819 2.31 -8.76 -14.15
C ARG A 819 1.55 -8.70 -15.47
N PRO A 820 1.67 -9.70 -16.35
CA PRO A 820 0.88 -9.79 -17.57
C PRO A 820 -0.62 -9.91 -17.27
N SER A 821 -1.48 -9.66 -18.25
CA SER A 821 -2.90 -10.07 -18.21
C SER A 821 -3.03 -11.55 -18.53
N MET A 822 -4.15 -12.20 -18.17
CA MET A 822 -4.36 -13.62 -18.55
C MET A 822 -4.41 -13.80 -20.05
N THR A 823 -4.86 -12.82 -20.83
CA THR A 823 -4.79 -12.84 -22.31
C THR A 823 -3.34 -12.95 -22.82
N GLN A 824 -2.43 -12.17 -22.23
CA GLN A 824 -1.01 -12.25 -22.54
C GLN A 824 -0.43 -13.61 -22.14
N VAL A 825 -0.78 -14.11 -20.94
CA VAL A 825 -0.37 -15.42 -20.45
C VAL A 825 -0.81 -16.53 -21.41
N VAL A 826 -2.06 -16.53 -21.86
CA VAL A 826 -2.57 -17.49 -22.85
C VAL A 826 -1.79 -17.42 -24.17
N SER A 827 -1.47 -16.21 -24.64
CA SER A 827 -0.68 -16.02 -25.86
C SER A 827 0.73 -16.61 -25.73
N GLU A 828 1.42 -16.32 -24.64
CA GLU A 828 2.78 -16.82 -24.37
C GLU A 828 2.82 -18.34 -24.20
N LEU A 829 1.81 -18.95 -23.55
CA LEU A 829 1.72 -20.40 -23.42
C LEU A 829 1.45 -21.11 -24.76
N LYS A 830 0.67 -20.50 -25.65
CA LYS A 830 0.49 -20.99 -27.02
C LYS A 830 1.80 -21.02 -27.78
N GLU A 831 2.64 -19.99 -27.64
CA GLU A 831 3.97 -19.97 -28.23
C GLU A 831 4.88 -21.04 -27.64
N CYS A 832 4.84 -21.32 -26.34
CA CYS A 832 5.57 -22.42 -25.72
C CYS A 832 5.18 -23.77 -26.34
N LEU A 833 3.88 -24.00 -26.58
CA LEU A 833 3.40 -25.23 -27.25
C LEU A 833 3.88 -25.35 -28.69
N VAL A 834 3.92 -24.24 -29.45
CA VAL A 834 4.45 -24.25 -30.83
C VAL A 834 5.92 -24.64 -30.85
N TYR A 835 6.75 -24.19 -29.92
CA TYR A 835 8.14 -24.64 -29.80
C TYR A 835 8.24 -26.14 -29.53
N GLU A 836 7.41 -26.66 -28.62
CA GLU A 836 7.40 -28.06 -28.23
C GLU A 836 6.92 -28.98 -29.39
N ASP A 837 5.89 -28.57 -30.14
CA ASP A 837 5.37 -29.32 -31.27
C ASP A 837 6.37 -29.35 -32.47
N SER A 838 7.11 -28.24 -32.66
CA SER A 838 8.17 -28.17 -33.70
C SER A 838 9.31 -29.15 -33.44
N LYS A 839 9.60 -29.52 -32.19
CA LYS A 839 10.56 -30.57 -31.82
C LYS A 839 10.07 -31.95 -32.26
N LYS A 840 8.76 -32.24 -32.13
CA LYS A 840 8.18 -33.53 -32.55
C LYS A 840 8.26 -33.72 -34.08
N GLY A 841 8.04 -32.63 -34.83
CA GLY A 841 8.18 -32.66 -36.29
C GLY A 841 9.63 -33.00 -36.75
N ARG A 842 10.65 -32.40 -36.06
CA ARG A 842 12.07 -32.72 -36.38
C ARG A 842 12.46 -34.13 -36.01
N LYS A 843 11.90 -34.76 -34.95
CA LYS A 843 12.16 -36.18 -34.63
C LYS A 843 11.55 -37.13 -35.66
N SER A 844 10.37 -36.83 -36.20
CA SER A 844 9.73 -37.69 -37.23
C SER A 844 10.47 -37.66 -38.59
N ASP A 845 11.11 -36.52 -38.91
CA ASP A 845 11.91 -36.37 -40.13
C ASP A 845 13.34 -36.97 -40.01
N MET A 846 13.84 -37.17 -38.78
CA MET A 846 15.16 -37.79 -38.54
C MET A 846 15.16 -39.31 -38.59
N ASP A 847 14.01 -39.96 -38.40
CA ASP A 847 13.91 -41.45 -38.54
C ASP A 847 13.80 -41.91 -39.99
N SER A 848 13.73 -40.99 -40.97
CA SER A 848 13.59 -41.32 -42.38
C SER A 848 14.82 -41.06 -43.26
N ASN A 849 15.93 -40.52 -42.72
CA ASN A 849 17.16 -40.35 -43.54
C ASN A 849 18.45 -40.65 -42.77
N ILE A 850 19.01 -41.79 -43.04
CA ILE A 850 20.41 -42.17 -42.77
C ILE A 850 21.32 -41.46 -43.74
N SER A 851 22.40 -40.84 -43.22
CA SER A 851 23.67 -40.45 -43.88
C SER A 851 23.68 -39.12 -44.63
N LEU A 852 24.30 -38.12 -44.00
CA LEU A 852 25.46 -37.41 -44.60
C LEU A 852 26.09 -36.49 -43.55
N GLU A 853 27.37 -36.73 -43.28
CA GLU A 853 28.25 -35.83 -42.48
C GLU A 853 28.40 -34.50 -43.16
N LEU A 854 28.36 -33.42 -42.38
CA LEU A 854 29.27 -32.29 -42.57
C LEU A 854 29.36 -31.45 -41.29
N SER A 855 30.56 -31.43 -40.78
CA SER A 855 31.04 -30.54 -39.70
C SER A 855 31.05 -29.07 -40.14
N THR A 856 30.38 -28.19 -39.42
CA THR A 856 30.76 -26.79 -39.39
C THR A 856 30.51 -26.21 -37.99
N SER A 857 31.61 -25.84 -37.36
CA SER A 857 31.68 -25.07 -36.13
C SER A 857 31.16 -23.65 -36.37
N PHE A 858 30.16 -23.23 -35.60
CA PHE A 858 29.81 -21.82 -35.45
C PHE A 858 30.03 -21.38 -34.00
N THR A 859 31.01 -20.51 -33.85
CA THR A 859 31.25 -19.74 -32.63
C THR A 859 30.28 -18.58 -32.66
N VAL A 860 29.32 -18.55 -31.74
CA VAL A 860 28.45 -17.38 -31.54
C VAL A 860 28.99 -16.55 -30.39
N VAL A 861 29.47 -15.35 -30.73
CA VAL A 861 29.79 -14.27 -29.77
C VAL A 861 28.48 -13.59 -29.40
N MET A 862 28.09 -13.67 -28.14
CA MET A 862 26.98 -12.93 -27.58
C MET A 862 27.51 -11.64 -26.95
N THR A 863 27.11 -10.51 -27.48
CA THR A 863 27.11 -9.23 -26.79
C THR A 863 25.67 -8.88 -26.39
N PRO A 864 25.38 -8.47 -25.15
CA PRO A 864 24.06 -8.00 -24.76
C PRO A 864 23.94 -6.50 -25.03
N GLU A 865 23.05 -6.10 -25.92
CA GLU A 865 22.55 -4.73 -25.97
C GLU A 865 21.24 -4.61 -25.19
N ALA A 866 21.24 -3.67 -24.28
CA ALA A 866 20.08 -3.27 -23.50
C ALA A 866 19.09 -2.45 -24.35
N ARG A 867 17.82 -2.75 -24.21
CA ARG A 867 16.71 -1.83 -24.45
C ARG A 867 15.74 -1.85 -23.29
#